data_5ebf8fd74056aa7113888c6af5b0c2f5
#
_entry.id   5ebf8fd74056aa7113888c6af5b0c2f5
#
_cell.length_a   1.000
_cell.length_b   1.000
_cell.length_c   1.000
_cell.angle_alpha   90.00
_cell.angle_beta   90.00
_cell.angle_gamma   90.00
#
_symmetry.space_group_name_H-M   'P 1'
#
loop_
_entity.id
_entity.type
_entity.pdbx_description
1 polymer ?
#
loop_
_entity_poly.entity_id
_entity_poly.type
_entity_poly.pdbx_seq_one_letter_code
_entity_poly.pdbx_strand_id
1 'polypeptide(L)'
;MAKQFLRQVAEYYYTNGEVERFCFIFPNRRSIAFFSKYLSEAVKGADKPIVAPEMFTVNDFFYKVSGRKSIDRVTQLLELYQAYVEVFAAHDRQGGLKPETLDEFIFWGEVILADFNDVDKYLVDPKQLFANVSDFKQLQDTFSYLTDTQRKAIEGFVSHFSDKNGRLPVNIESDNPNVRERFLMLWNLLYDLYVKFHERLKGKGSAYEGMVYRSLAESLNETPVADVLKDVFAEDVKFVFVGLNALNECEKTLLKKLNDAGMAEFCWDYSGKMISDPQNRSSVFLSDNVATFKQANKWDADGLPTPNINVVSVSSSVGQAKRLPDILHSVLHMADGERVNPEELVDCAIVLPDENLLIPVLNSIPEEIQDINVTMGLPMKGSLLYSLMSQIASIQLHTMQRGGQWYFYHKQVWDLFSNELFRKSVDETTQEIINKVKSDAKYYIPQNELQGTKVMDVLFQPVIKEHKEASSEQIRSFAQYQKAVISALAPSVAEDASLALELEYAKEYYRCVNVLDSVEGLAVQPVTYVRLLDQLLAGVSVPFRGEPLKGLQIMGPLETRALDFKNLIIMSANEGVFPRRNVGTSFIPPELRKGFELPTYEYQDAVWAYYFYRMISRAENVWLLTDSRTEGLKSGEESRYIKQLEYHFNVPVRRFVVKYDKMKTATVADVEKTTEDVEKIKQMALSATSLQAYLDCPAKFYYANIKELEAEEEVAESVDYGVFGTVYHETMRSLYTSPEAMAEDFYFDWKGENVAKLSEIYRFITKDYIEEWLDKGDVIRRKIKSLIVRELNLMEITGRNLVVTDVILKYVLKTLRRDLELMAAEGVAEFEMLGSEVRVTGQFHGQRFKGFVDRLDSFHPGQVRVVDYKTGRVLDDDQNINDDNAEAIANIPYLDGCILGMHDLSGSIGRLGDVFCEENLALANRAIKAFKDAGMRDQIKIWAAEA
;
A
#
# COMPACT_ATOMS: atom_id res chain seq x y z
N MET A 1 36.16 20.40 -18.24
CA MET A 1 34.90 19.70 -18.43
C MET A 1 34.87 18.99 -19.76
N ALA A 2 34.60 17.70 -19.80
CA ALA A 2 34.38 17.00 -21.08
C ALA A 2 33.17 17.64 -21.77
N LYS A 3 33.26 17.86 -23.08
CA LYS A 3 32.18 18.49 -23.83
C LYS A 3 30.94 17.55 -23.83
N GLN A 4 29.78 18.08 -23.56
CA GLN A 4 28.52 17.31 -23.52
C GLN A 4 28.24 16.70 -24.89
N PHE A 5 27.77 15.43 -24.93
CA PHE A 5 27.53 14.69 -26.17
C PHE A 5 26.56 15.40 -27.11
N LEU A 6 25.38 15.80 -26.63
CA LEU A 6 24.41 16.52 -27.47
C LEU A 6 24.93 17.89 -27.98
N ARG A 7 25.77 18.56 -27.20
CA ARG A 7 26.42 19.81 -27.62
C ARG A 7 27.37 19.54 -28.79
N GLN A 8 28.19 18.50 -28.72
CA GLN A 8 29.09 18.11 -29.79
C GLN A 8 28.32 17.80 -31.08
N VAL A 9 27.19 17.05 -30.97
CA VAL A 9 26.33 16.73 -32.11
C VAL A 9 25.73 18.00 -32.70
N ALA A 10 25.20 18.92 -31.89
CA ALA A 10 24.59 20.15 -32.33
C ALA A 10 25.59 21.04 -33.07
N GLU A 11 26.79 21.22 -32.51
CA GLU A 11 27.86 22.03 -33.17
C GLU A 11 28.37 21.41 -34.46
N TYR A 12 28.51 20.06 -34.52
CA TYR A 12 28.94 19.34 -35.72
C TYR A 12 27.99 19.60 -36.88
N TYR A 13 26.68 19.39 -36.68
CA TYR A 13 25.68 19.60 -37.74
C TYR A 13 25.52 21.09 -38.08
N TYR A 14 25.62 21.99 -37.12
CA TYR A 14 25.60 23.41 -37.36
C TYR A 14 26.81 23.86 -38.20
N THR A 15 28.00 23.38 -37.90
CA THR A 15 29.26 23.74 -38.62
C THR A 15 29.31 23.18 -40.03
N ASN A 16 28.78 21.97 -40.22
CA ASN A 16 28.74 21.33 -41.54
C ASN A 16 27.62 21.85 -42.46
N GLY A 17 26.75 22.74 -41.98
CA GLY A 17 25.74 23.47 -42.74
C GLY A 17 24.47 22.70 -43.04
N GLU A 18 23.41 23.45 -43.44
CA GLU A 18 22.11 22.93 -43.90
C GLU A 18 21.36 22.06 -42.86
N VAL A 19 21.39 22.46 -41.58
CA VAL A 19 20.71 21.73 -40.46
C VAL A 19 19.24 21.49 -40.76
N GLU A 20 18.60 22.36 -41.51
CA GLU A 20 17.21 22.32 -41.94
C GLU A 20 16.86 21.12 -42.87
N ARG A 21 17.86 20.48 -43.45
CA ARG A 21 17.71 19.26 -44.27
C ARG A 21 17.74 17.97 -43.46
N PHE A 22 18.04 18.10 -42.18
CA PHE A 22 18.09 16.93 -41.29
C PHE A 22 16.83 16.82 -40.43
N CYS A 23 16.33 15.61 -40.30
CA CYS A 23 15.35 15.23 -39.28
C CYS A 23 16.03 14.44 -38.17
N PHE A 24 16.04 14.99 -36.97
CA PHE A 24 16.76 14.35 -35.83
C PHE A 24 15.81 13.46 -35.02
N ILE A 25 16.27 12.25 -34.69
CA ILE A 25 15.51 11.25 -33.95
C ILE A 25 16.25 10.90 -32.66
N PHE A 26 15.56 11.11 -31.53
CA PHE A 26 16.10 11.00 -30.18
C PHE A 26 15.41 9.89 -29.36
N PRO A 27 16.05 9.41 -28.26
CA PRO A 27 15.45 8.42 -27.40
C PRO A 27 14.29 8.94 -26.53
N ASN A 28 14.22 10.26 -26.27
CA ASN A 28 13.16 10.89 -25.49
C ASN A 28 13.03 12.38 -25.80
N ARG A 29 11.93 13.01 -25.38
CA ARG A 29 11.64 14.45 -25.61
C ARG A 29 12.61 15.38 -24.90
N ARG A 30 13.23 14.92 -23.79
CA ARG A 30 14.19 15.73 -23.05
C ARG A 30 15.48 15.96 -23.84
N SER A 31 15.98 14.90 -24.46
CA SER A 31 17.15 15.00 -25.36
C SER A 31 16.89 15.99 -26.49
N ILE A 32 15.67 16.06 -27.02
CA ILE A 32 15.23 17.09 -28.00
C ILE A 32 15.39 18.50 -27.41
N ALA A 33 14.90 18.73 -26.21
CA ALA A 33 14.94 20.06 -25.57
C ALA A 33 16.39 20.52 -25.33
N PHE A 34 17.26 19.64 -24.81
CA PHE A 34 18.68 19.96 -24.61
C PHE A 34 19.44 20.16 -25.92
N PHE A 35 19.16 19.32 -26.93
CA PHE A 35 19.74 19.52 -28.27
C PHE A 35 19.35 20.85 -28.89
N SER A 36 18.06 21.23 -28.79
CA SER A 36 17.55 22.51 -29.26
C SER A 36 18.24 23.69 -28.56
N LYS A 37 18.47 23.57 -27.23
CA LYS A 37 19.23 24.58 -26.47
C LYS A 37 20.67 24.72 -27.03
N TYR A 38 21.39 23.60 -27.18
CA TYR A 38 22.78 23.65 -27.65
C TYR A 38 22.89 24.13 -29.10
N LEU A 39 21.93 23.78 -29.94
CA LEU A 39 21.84 24.27 -31.29
C LEU A 39 21.60 25.81 -31.31
N SER A 40 20.70 26.28 -30.47
CA SER A 40 20.47 27.73 -30.31
C SER A 40 21.70 28.48 -29.79
N GLU A 41 22.45 27.91 -28.88
CA GLU A 41 23.70 28.47 -28.37
C GLU A 41 24.76 28.54 -29.48
N ALA A 42 24.89 27.49 -30.30
CA ALA A 42 25.80 27.47 -31.44
C ALA A 42 25.45 28.56 -32.48
N VAL A 43 24.16 28.74 -32.77
CA VAL A 43 23.63 29.79 -33.67
C VAL A 43 23.98 31.20 -33.16
N LYS A 44 23.74 31.47 -31.86
CA LYS A 44 24.04 32.75 -31.22
C LYS A 44 25.53 33.11 -31.28
N GLY A 45 26.41 32.12 -31.23
CA GLY A 45 27.86 32.31 -31.28
C GLY A 45 28.41 32.65 -32.68
N ALA A 46 27.64 32.42 -33.76
CA ALA A 46 28.14 32.47 -35.14
C ALA A 46 27.38 33.43 -36.07
N ASP A 47 26.37 34.16 -35.60
CA ASP A 47 25.56 35.16 -36.35
C ASP A 47 24.90 34.65 -37.65
N LYS A 48 24.79 33.31 -37.83
CA LYS A 48 24.15 32.72 -39.02
C LYS A 48 22.82 32.10 -38.60
N PRO A 49 21.69 32.71 -38.96
CA PRO A 49 20.37 32.12 -38.61
C PRO A 49 20.11 30.82 -39.36
N ILE A 50 19.37 29.93 -38.75
CA ILE A 50 18.92 28.66 -39.34
C ILE A 50 17.40 28.51 -39.18
N VAL A 51 16.79 27.69 -40.04
CA VAL A 51 15.45 27.16 -39.79
C VAL A 51 15.58 25.97 -38.84
N ALA A 52 14.73 25.90 -37.82
CA ALA A 52 14.75 24.77 -36.86
C ALA A 52 14.47 23.45 -37.58
N PRO A 53 15.33 22.41 -37.41
CA PRO A 53 15.10 21.09 -37.99
C PRO A 53 13.90 20.39 -37.35
N GLU A 54 13.32 19.46 -38.09
CA GLU A 54 12.32 18.56 -37.50
C GLU A 54 12.99 17.58 -36.50
N MET A 55 12.32 17.38 -35.38
CA MET A 55 12.84 16.55 -34.29
C MET A 55 11.73 15.65 -33.71
N PHE A 56 12.02 14.35 -33.59
CA PHE A 56 11.07 13.36 -33.08
C PHE A 56 11.73 12.44 -32.07
N THR A 57 10.93 11.86 -31.20
CA THR A 57 11.32 10.61 -30.54
C THR A 57 11.12 9.45 -31.51
N VAL A 58 11.79 8.31 -31.24
CA VAL A 58 11.61 7.10 -32.06
C VAL A 58 10.12 6.74 -32.17
N ASN A 59 9.42 6.76 -31.04
CA ASN A 59 8.01 6.41 -30.98
C ASN A 59 7.13 7.41 -31.79
N ASP A 60 7.33 8.72 -31.58
CA ASP A 60 6.60 9.74 -32.35
C ASP A 60 6.85 9.62 -33.86
N PHE A 61 8.07 9.21 -34.28
CA PHE A 61 8.41 8.95 -35.67
C PHE A 61 7.60 7.78 -36.26
N PHE A 62 7.55 6.62 -35.56
CA PHE A 62 6.79 5.46 -35.99
C PHE A 62 5.31 5.76 -36.13
N TYR A 63 4.70 6.47 -35.17
CA TYR A 63 3.30 6.88 -35.25
C TYR A 63 3.03 7.87 -36.38
N LYS A 64 3.93 8.85 -36.60
CA LYS A 64 3.80 9.84 -37.68
C LYS A 64 3.80 9.17 -39.04
N VAL A 65 4.72 8.23 -39.28
CA VAL A 65 4.81 7.52 -40.56
C VAL A 65 3.65 6.54 -40.76
N SER A 66 3.20 5.87 -39.72
CA SER A 66 2.09 4.90 -39.83
C SER A 66 0.73 5.54 -40.00
N GLY A 67 0.54 6.79 -39.59
CA GLY A 67 -0.75 7.49 -39.59
C GLY A 67 -1.82 6.90 -38.66
N ARG A 68 -1.49 5.89 -37.86
CA ARG A 68 -2.44 5.18 -36.98
C ARG A 68 -2.60 5.89 -35.64
N LYS A 69 -3.76 5.69 -35.01
CA LYS A 69 -4.03 6.21 -33.66
C LYS A 69 -3.70 5.16 -32.59
N SER A 70 -2.98 5.61 -31.55
CA SER A 70 -2.76 4.81 -30.37
C SER A 70 -4.04 4.68 -29.56
N ILE A 71 -4.24 3.52 -28.94
CA ILE A 71 -5.31 3.27 -27.98
C ILE A 71 -4.74 3.02 -26.58
N ASP A 72 -5.50 3.39 -25.56
CA ASP A 72 -5.12 3.18 -24.17
C ASP A 72 -5.13 1.69 -23.76
N ARG A 73 -4.44 1.38 -22.66
CA ARG A 73 -4.23 -0.01 -22.21
C ARG A 73 -5.52 -0.73 -21.87
N VAL A 74 -6.51 -0.03 -21.29
CA VAL A 74 -7.79 -0.66 -20.92
C VAL A 74 -8.60 -0.98 -22.17
N THR A 75 -8.65 -0.08 -23.13
CA THR A 75 -9.29 -0.34 -24.43
C THR A 75 -8.64 -1.52 -25.16
N GLN A 76 -7.28 -1.63 -25.10
CA GLN A 76 -6.58 -2.81 -25.64
C GLN A 76 -7.04 -4.10 -24.95
N LEU A 77 -7.14 -4.09 -23.62
CA LEU A 77 -7.56 -5.25 -22.83
C LEU A 77 -8.99 -5.70 -23.15
N LEU A 78 -9.91 -4.74 -23.28
CA LEU A 78 -11.30 -5.02 -23.61
C LEU A 78 -11.44 -5.58 -25.04
N GLU A 79 -10.71 -5.04 -26.02
CA GLU A 79 -10.68 -5.56 -27.38
C GLU A 79 -10.08 -6.98 -27.45
N LEU A 80 -9.03 -7.23 -26.65
CA LEU A 80 -8.43 -8.56 -26.53
C LEU A 80 -9.42 -9.55 -25.91
N TYR A 81 -10.18 -9.14 -24.89
CA TYR A 81 -11.22 -9.98 -24.29
C TYR A 81 -12.33 -10.33 -25.28
N GLN A 82 -12.79 -9.36 -26.06
CA GLN A 82 -13.78 -9.63 -27.11
C GLN A 82 -13.23 -10.61 -28.17
N ALA A 83 -11.97 -10.45 -28.57
CA ALA A 83 -11.31 -11.40 -29.45
C ALA A 83 -11.23 -12.80 -28.82
N TYR A 84 -10.92 -12.88 -27.50
CA TYR A 84 -10.87 -14.14 -26.73
C TYR A 84 -12.23 -14.86 -26.73
N VAL A 85 -13.31 -14.16 -26.46
CA VAL A 85 -14.66 -14.72 -26.44
C VAL A 85 -15.04 -15.28 -27.84
N GLU A 86 -14.71 -14.54 -28.92
CA GLU A 86 -14.97 -14.98 -30.29
C GLU A 86 -14.15 -16.23 -30.66
N VAL A 87 -12.86 -16.25 -30.33
CA VAL A 87 -11.95 -17.39 -30.61
C VAL A 87 -12.36 -18.60 -29.77
N PHE A 88 -12.68 -18.41 -28.50
CA PHE A 88 -13.12 -19.49 -27.62
C PHE A 88 -14.39 -20.15 -28.13
N ALA A 89 -15.39 -19.34 -28.54
CA ALA A 89 -16.63 -19.85 -29.13
C ALA A 89 -16.41 -20.64 -30.46
N ALA A 90 -15.40 -20.24 -31.24
CA ALA A 90 -15.06 -20.96 -32.48
C ALA A 90 -14.38 -22.33 -32.22
N HIS A 91 -13.67 -22.48 -31.08
CA HIS A 91 -12.99 -23.71 -30.68
C HIS A 91 -13.88 -24.67 -29.87
N ASP A 92 -14.95 -24.19 -29.26
CA ASP A 92 -15.91 -25.03 -28.54
C ASP A 92 -16.87 -25.76 -29.52
N ARG A 93 -16.36 -26.78 -30.16
CA ARG A 93 -17.13 -27.58 -31.14
C ARG A 93 -18.27 -28.41 -30.51
N GLN A 94 -18.25 -28.60 -29.18
CA GLN A 94 -19.23 -29.42 -28.46
C GLN A 94 -20.27 -28.57 -27.70
N GLY A 95 -20.09 -27.23 -27.60
CA GLY A 95 -21.07 -26.30 -27.02
C GLY A 95 -21.28 -26.43 -25.50
N GLY A 96 -20.29 -26.93 -24.77
CA GLY A 96 -20.40 -27.20 -23.34
C GLY A 96 -19.53 -26.31 -22.42
N LEU A 97 -18.52 -25.65 -22.97
CA LEU A 97 -17.59 -24.82 -22.18
C LEU A 97 -18.02 -23.35 -22.22
N LYS A 98 -17.88 -22.67 -21.12
CA LYS A 98 -18.05 -21.20 -21.04
C LYS A 98 -16.69 -20.52 -21.04
N PRO A 99 -16.52 -19.43 -21.82
CA PRO A 99 -15.31 -18.61 -21.72
C PRO A 99 -15.21 -18.04 -20.31
N GLU A 100 -13.98 -17.77 -19.87
CA GLU A 100 -13.73 -17.04 -18.63
C GLU A 100 -14.44 -15.68 -18.69
N THR A 101 -14.92 -15.23 -17.51
CA THR A 101 -15.48 -13.88 -17.39
C THR A 101 -14.38 -12.84 -17.58
N LEU A 102 -14.75 -11.60 -17.90
CA LEU A 102 -13.76 -10.51 -17.97
C LEU A 102 -12.99 -10.36 -16.65
N ASP A 103 -13.65 -10.59 -15.50
CA ASP A 103 -13.05 -10.55 -14.17
C ASP A 103 -11.89 -11.56 -13.98
N GLU A 104 -12.03 -12.74 -14.57
CA GLU A 104 -11.01 -13.80 -14.53
C GLU A 104 -9.92 -13.56 -15.58
N PHE A 105 -10.32 -13.08 -16.77
CA PHE A 105 -9.44 -12.87 -17.91
C PHE A 105 -8.44 -11.71 -17.73
N ILE A 106 -8.79 -10.66 -16.98
CA ILE A 106 -7.97 -9.44 -16.85
C ILE A 106 -6.51 -9.75 -16.51
N PHE A 107 -6.25 -10.63 -15.56
CA PHE A 107 -4.89 -10.98 -15.16
C PHE A 107 -4.08 -11.57 -16.33
N TRP A 108 -4.70 -12.50 -17.06
CA TRP A 108 -4.09 -13.15 -18.21
C TRP A 108 -3.98 -12.21 -19.43
N GLY A 109 -5.01 -11.43 -19.65
CA GLY A 109 -5.09 -10.48 -20.75
C GLY A 109 -3.95 -9.46 -20.74
N GLU A 110 -3.56 -8.97 -19.57
CA GLU A 110 -2.43 -8.05 -19.44
C GLU A 110 -1.08 -8.67 -19.83
N VAL A 111 -0.86 -9.90 -19.39
CA VAL A 111 0.34 -10.66 -19.74
C VAL A 111 0.39 -10.92 -21.24
N ILE A 112 -0.73 -11.32 -21.83
CA ILE A 112 -0.83 -11.58 -23.28
C ILE A 112 -0.56 -10.30 -24.09
N LEU A 113 -1.13 -9.15 -23.67
CA LEU A 113 -0.86 -7.87 -24.34
C LEU A 113 0.62 -7.49 -24.34
N ALA A 114 1.31 -7.74 -23.25
CA ALA A 114 2.75 -7.49 -23.15
C ALA A 114 3.53 -8.43 -24.08
N ASP A 115 3.19 -9.72 -24.09
CA ASP A 115 3.81 -10.71 -24.96
C ASP A 115 3.55 -10.44 -26.46
N PHE A 116 2.33 -10.07 -26.84
CA PHE A 116 2.01 -9.70 -28.22
C PHE A 116 2.77 -8.45 -28.68
N ASN A 117 2.92 -7.47 -27.78
CA ASN A 117 3.72 -6.28 -28.07
C ASN A 117 5.21 -6.62 -28.31
N ASP A 118 5.77 -7.55 -27.53
CA ASP A 118 7.14 -8.04 -27.74
C ASP A 118 7.26 -8.83 -29.05
N VAL A 119 6.33 -9.75 -29.31
CA VAL A 119 6.29 -10.54 -30.56
C VAL A 119 6.30 -9.63 -31.78
N ASP A 120 5.54 -8.54 -31.74
CA ASP A 120 5.48 -7.59 -32.86
C ASP A 120 6.75 -6.76 -32.99
N LYS A 121 7.27 -6.19 -31.89
CA LYS A 121 8.47 -5.35 -31.92
C LYS A 121 9.72 -6.11 -32.37
N TYR A 122 9.77 -7.42 -32.08
CA TYR A 122 10.90 -8.27 -32.43
C TYR A 122 10.68 -9.07 -33.72
N LEU A 123 9.60 -8.79 -34.48
CA LEU A 123 9.24 -9.42 -35.74
C LEU A 123 9.19 -10.96 -35.70
N VAL A 124 8.91 -11.50 -34.49
CA VAL A 124 8.77 -12.95 -34.33
C VAL A 124 7.56 -13.45 -35.12
N ASP A 125 7.69 -14.56 -35.84
CA ASP A 125 6.54 -15.20 -36.48
C ASP A 125 5.63 -15.81 -35.39
N PRO A 126 4.40 -15.25 -35.16
CA PRO A 126 3.51 -15.73 -34.14
C PRO A 126 3.02 -17.15 -34.37
N LYS A 127 2.93 -17.59 -35.64
CA LYS A 127 2.56 -18.95 -35.97
C LYS A 127 3.62 -19.96 -35.54
N GLN A 128 4.90 -19.63 -35.73
CA GLN A 128 6.00 -20.48 -35.30
C GLN A 128 6.12 -20.53 -33.78
N LEU A 129 5.96 -19.38 -33.11
CA LEU A 129 6.08 -19.26 -31.67
C LEU A 129 4.94 -19.97 -30.93
N PHE A 130 3.70 -19.75 -31.36
CA PHE A 130 2.48 -20.30 -30.73
C PHE A 130 2.01 -21.60 -31.35
N ALA A 131 2.82 -22.24 -32.22
CA ALA A 131 2.48 -23.51 -32.80
C ALA A 131 2.00 -24.51 -31.74
N ASN A 132 0.98 -25.31 -32.14
CA ASN A 132 0.33 -26.25 -31.24
C ASN A 132 1.32 -27.30 -30.72
N VAL A 133 1.58 -27.26 -29.42
CA VAL A 133 2.55 -28.15 -28.75
C VAL A 133 2.10 -29.63 -28.82
N SER A 134 0.80 -29.88 -29.00
CA SER A 134 0.25 -31.24 -29.17
C SER A 134 0.68 -31.88 -30.51
N ASP A 135 0.92 -31.07 -31.52
CA ASP A 135 1.31 -31.54 -32.87
C ASP A 135 2.85 -31.61 -33.04
N PHE A 136 3.62 -31.42 -31.98
CA PHE A 136 5.07 -31.37 -32.05
C PHE A 136 5.74 -32.60 -32.69
N LYS A 137 5.14 -33.79 -32.61
CA LYS A 137 5.63 -34.98 -33.33
C LYS A 137 5.39 -34.91 -34.85
N GLN A 138 4.35 -34.25 -35.33
CA GLN A 138 4.13 -33.95 -36.74
C GLN A 138 5.00 -32.79 -37.24
N LEU A 139 5.38 -31.90 -36.32
CA LEU A 139 6.19 -30.72 -36.55
C LEU A 139 7.66 -31.03 -36.90
N GLN A 140 8.22 -32.16 -36.43
CA GLN A 140 9.61 -32.52 -36.70
C GLN A 140 9.89 -32.64 -38.21
N ASP A 141 8.92 -33.01 -39.03
CA ASP A 141 9.07 -33.15 -40.50
C ASP A 141 8.74 -31.85 -41.25
N THR A 142 7.96 -30.93 -40.67
CA THR A 142 7.43 -29.73 -41.33
C THR A 142 8.23 -28.45 -41.07
N PHE A 143 9.09 -28.41 -40.03
CA PHE A 143 9.82 -27.20 -39.62
C PHE A 143 11.32 -27.24 -40.02
N SER A 144 11.62 -27.52 -41.27
CA SER A 144 13.00 -27.37 -41.81
C SER A 144 13.55 -25.93 -41.78
N TYR A 145 12.66 -24.93 -41.52
CA TYR A 145 12.98 -23.51 -41.50
C TYR A 145 13.32 -22.97 -40.07
N LEU A 146 13.09 -23.77 -39.04
CA LEU A 146 13.50 -23.35 -37.67
C LEU A 146 15.04 -23.47 -37.51
N THR A 147 15.60 -22.45 -36.89
CA THR A 147 17.03 -22.53 -36.49
C THR A 147 17.22 -23.61 -35.41
N ASP A 148 18.43 -24.15 -35.30
CA ASP A 148 18.74 -25.15 -34.28
C ASP A 148 18.49 -24.62 -32.85
N THR A 149 18.65 -23.32 -32.61
CA THR A 149 18.35 -22.66 -31.35
C THR A 149 16.87 -22.63 -31.03
N GLN A 150 16.03 -22.27 -32.00
CA GLN A 150 14.57 -22.28 -31.89
C GLN A 150 14.04 -23.69 -31.66
N ARG A 151 14.55 -24.68 -32.38
CA ARG A 151 14.16 -26.08 -32.22
C ARG A 151 14.50 -26.59 -30.81
N LYS A 152 15.72 -26.37 -30.31
CA LYS A 152 16.12 -26.74 -28.95
C LYS A 152 15.28 -26.05 -27.89
N ALA A 153 14.87 -24.80 -28.09
CA ALA A 153 14.03 -24.06 -27.18
C ALA A 153 12.61 -24.68 -27.10
N ILE A 154 12.02 -25.03 -28.23
CA ILE A 154 10.72 -25.70 -28.31
C ILE A 154 10.79 -27.11 -27.71
N GLU A 155 11.85 -27.88 -27.99
CA GLU A 155 12.07 -29.21 -27.39
C GLU A 155 12.20 -29.11 -25.86
N GLY A 156 12.96 -28.15 -25.36
CA GLY A 156 13.10 -27.86 -23.92
C GLY A 156 11.76 -27.52 -23.27
N PHE A 157 10.99 -26.65 -23.88
CA PHE A 157 9.66 -26.28 -23.41
C PHE A 157 8.71 -27.49 -23.35
N VAL A 158 8.60 -28.26 -24.43
CA VAL A 158 7.74 -29.46 -24.51
C VAL A 158 8.14 -30.47 -23.43
N SER A 159 9.44 -30.67 -23.19
CA SER A 159 9.92 -31.64 -22.21
C SER A 159 9.46 -31.31 -20.79
N HIS A 160 9.29 -30.05 -20.44
CA HIS A 160 8.78 -29.63 -19.12
C HIS A 160 7.30 -29.97 -18.89
N PHE A 161 6.50 -30.10 -19.95
CA PHE A 161 5.05 -30.36 -19.88
C PHE A 161 4.69 -31.80 -20.22
N SER A 162 5.60 -32.59 -20.77
CA SER A 162 5.38 -33.99 -21.11
C SER A 162 5.33 -34.89 -19.86
N ASP A 163 4.48 -35.90 -19.88
CA ASP A 163 4.51 -36.99 -18.91
C ASP A 163 5.77 -37.87 -19.11
N LYS A 164 5.99 -38.86 -18.23
CA LYS A 164 7.09 -39.80 -18.33
C LYS A 164 7.11 -40.61 -19.64
N ASN A 165 6.02 -40.57 -20.40
CA ASN A 165 5.85 -41.25 -21.69
C ASN A 165 5.92 -40.28 -22.88
N GLY A 166 6.23 -39.00 -22.66
CA GLY A 166 6.33 -37.95 -23.69
C GLY A 166 4.97 -37.53 -24.27
N ARG A 167 3.88 -37.76 -23.56
CA ARG A 167 2.52 -37.32 -23.93
C ARG A 167 2.14 -36.08 -23.17
N LEU A 168 1.61 -35.08 -23.89
CA LEU A 168 0.96 -33.93 -23.27
C LEU A 168 -0.43 -34.36 -22.79
N PRO A 169 -0.80 -34.15 -21.51
CA PRO A 169 -2.13 -34.47 -21.03
C PRO A 169 -3.13 -33.45 -21.60
N VAL A 170 -3.71 -33.73 -22.73
CA VAL A 170 -4.86 -32.98 -23.25
C VAL A 170 -6.12 -33.83 -23.02
N ASN A 171 -6.68 -33.74 -21.83
CA ASN A 171 -8.03 -34.17 -21.53
C ASN A 171 -8.82 -32.98 -21.00
N ILE A 172 -9.64 -32.38 -21.87
CA ILE A 172 -10.50 -31.22 -21.64
C ILE A 172 -11.77 -31.61 -20.85
N GLU A 173 -11.92 -32.88 -20.46
CA GLU A 173 -13.14 -33.44 -19.86
C GLU A 173 -13.25 -33.33 -18.33
N SER A 174 -12.35 -32.65 -17.63
CA SER A 174 -12.51 -32.52 -16.19
C SER A 174 -13.19 -31.21 -15.80
N ASP A 175 -14.25 -31.31 -14.98
CA ASP A 175 -15.01 -30.17 -14.43
C ASP A 175 -14.16 -29.17 -13.60
N ASN A 176 -12.88 -29.45 -13.36
CA ASN A 176 -11.95 -28.61 -12.65
C ASN A 176 -10.49 -28.84 -13.14
N PRO A 177 -10.13 -28.35 -14.33
CA PRO A 177 -8.79 -28.50 -14.85
C PRO A 177 -7.77 -27.86 -13.90
N ASN A 178 -6.65 -28.55 -13.66
CA ASN A 178 -5.57 -27.98 -12.85
C ASN A 178 -4.93 -26.80 -13.62
N VAL A 179 -4.13 -25.98 -12.94
CA VAL A 179 -3.51 -24.77 -13.51
C VAL A 179 -2.71 -25.07 -14.78
N ARG A 180 -2.10 -26.27 -14.86
CA ARG A 180 -1.32 -26.72 -16.01
C ARG A 180 -2.19 -26.96 -17.23
N GLU A 181 -3.36 -27.58 -17.09
CA GLU A 181 -4.31 -27.85 -18.17
C GLU A 181 -4.91 -26.55 -18.70
N ARG A 182 -5.24 -25.59 -17.82
CA ARG A 182 -5.70 -24.25 -18.21
C ARG A 182 -4.62 -23.49 -18.99
N PHE A 183 -3.36 -23.57 -18.56
CA PHE A 183 -2.26 -22.96 -19.27
C PHE A 183 -2.10 -23.51 -20.71
N LEU A 184 -2.14 -24.83 -20.88
CA LEU A 184 -2.04 -25.48 -22.20
C LEU A 184 -3.24 -25.14 -23.10
N MET A 185 -4.44 -25.06 -22.51
CA MET A 185 -5.64 -24.66 -23.27
C MET A 185 -5.50 -23.22 -23.80
N LEU A 186 -5.10 -22.29 -22.94
CA LEU A 186 -4.84 -20.89 -23.35
C LEU A 186 -3.72 -20.81 -24.39
N TRP A 187 -2.64 -21.57 -24.21
CA TRP A 187 -1.53 -21.60 -25.16
C TRP A 187 -1.98 -21.98 -26.58
N ASN A 188 -2.84 -22.97 -26.69
CA ASN A 188 -3.39 -23.42 -27.98
C ASN A 188 -4.27 -22.37 -28.67
N LEU A 189 -4.83 -21.41 -27.92
CA LEU A 189 -5.66 -20.33 -28.48
C LEU A 189 -4.84 -19.08 -28.84
N LEU A 190 -3.58 -18.97 -28.38
CA LEU A 190 -2.82 -17.72 -28.50
C LEU A 190 -2.60 -17.24 -29.91
N TYR A 191 -2.35 -18.13 -30.86
CA TYR A 191 -2.18 -17.76 -32.27
C TYR A 191 -3.47 -17.19 -32.90
N ASP A 192 -4.58 -17.87 -32.71
CA ASP A 192 -5.87 -17.42 -33.25
C ASP A 192 -6.35 -16.14 -32.54
N LEU A 193 -6.06 -16.03 -31.24
CA LEU A 193 -6.32 -14.83 -30.47
C LEU A 193 -5.50 -13.64 -30.99
N TYR A 194 -4.20 -13.85 -31.28
CA TYR A 194 -3.33 -12.83 -31.85
C TYR A 194 -3.90 -12.33 -33.20
N VAL A 195 -4.23 -13.25 -34.10
CA VAL A 195 -4.78 -12.90 -35.43
C VAL A 195 -6.10 -12.13 -35.28
N LYS A 196 -7.01 -12.64 -34.42
CA LYS A 196 -8.31 -12.02 -34.21
C LYS A 196 -8.24 -10.64 -33.60
N PHE A 197 -7.36 -10.47 -32.63
CA PHE A 197 -7.12 -9.18 -31.99
C PHE A 197 -6.60 -8.15 -32.98
N HIS A 198 -5.64 -8.53 -33.85
CA HIS A 198 -5.13 -7.66 -34.90
C HIS A 198 -6.23 -7.29 -35.95
N GLU A 199 -7.08 -8.24 -36.33
CA GLU A 199 -8.20 -7.96 -37.24
C GLU A 199 -9.17 -6.93 -36.63
N ARG A 200 -9.54 -7.09 -35.37
CA ARG A 200 -10.44 -6.15 -34.68
C ARG A 200 -9.87 -4.75 -34.61
N LEU A 201 -8.60 -4.60 -34.22
CA LEU A 201 -7.96 -3.29 -34.15
C LEU A 201 -7.82 -2.64 -35.55
N LYS A 202 -7.44 -3.42 -36.58
CA LYS A 202 -7.38 -2.93 -37.97
C LYS A 202 -8.76 -2.42 -38.42
N GLY A 203 -9.83 -3.18 -38.13
CA GLY A 203 -11.21 -2.80 -38.47
C GLY A 203 -11.65 -1.47 -37.85
N LYS A 204 -11.06 -1.09 -36.68
CA LYS A 204 -11.33 0.18 -35.98
C LYS A 204 -10.34 1.31 -36.34
N GLY A 205 -9.39 1.07 -37.23
CA GLY A 205 -8.34 2.03 -37.59
C GLY A 205 -7.38 2.34 -36.42
N SER A 206 -7.32 1.46 -35.40
CA SER A 206 -6.55 1.62 -34.19
C SER A 206 -5.40 0.60 -34.13
N ALA A 207 -4.37 0.89 -33.33
CA ALA A 207 -3.25 -0.01 -33.13
C ALA A 207 -2.59 0.21 -31.76
N TYR A 208 -2.00 -0.84 -31.22
CA TYR A 208 -1.05 -0.73 -30.12
C TYR A 208 0.38 -0.57 -30.65
N GLU A 209 1.32 -0.22 -29.80
CA GLU A 209 2.67 0.18 -30.17
C GLU A 209 3.39 -0.88 -31.03
N GLY A 210 3.47 -2.13 -30.59
CA GLY A 210 4.11 -3.22 -31.36
C GLY A 210 3.49 -3.42 -32.74
N MET A 211 2.16 -3.35 -32.86
CA MET A 211 1.46 -3.46 -34.13
C MET A 211 1.81 -2.32 -35.10
N VAL A 212 2.02 -1.09 -34.59
CA VAL A 212 2.49 0.05 -35.39
C VAL A 212 3.89 -0.20 -35.91
N TYR A 213 4.78 -0.64 -35.03
CA TYR A 213 6.19 -0.94 -35.34
C TYR A 213 6.31 -2.06 -36.39
N ARG A 214 5.63 -3.20 -36.16
CA ARG A 214 5.61 -4.31 -37.12
C ARG A 214 5.04 -3.90 -38.48
N SER A 215 3.93 -3.20 -38.49
CA SER A 215 3.28 -2.76 -39.73
C SER A 215 4.20 -1.89 -40.61
N LEU A 216 4.98 -0.98 -39.98
CA LEU A 216 5.95 -0.19 -40.71
C LEU A 216 7.13 -1.05 -41.19
N ALA A 217 7.71 -1.91 -40.34
CA ALA A 217 8.82 -2.78 -40.70
C ALA A 217 8.46 -3.74 -41.85
N GLU A 218 7.23 -4.30 -41.86
CA GLU A 218 6.74 -5.15 -42.95
C GLU A 218 6.59 -4.34 -44.25
N SER A 219 6.02 -3.12 -44.19
CA SER A 219 5.88 -2.26 -45.37
C SER A 219 7.23 -1.91 -46.02
N LEU A 220 8.27 -1.70 -45.17
CA LEU A 220 9.64 -1.43 -45.63
C LEU A 220 10.32 -2.63 -46.30
N ASN A 221 9.82 -3.83 -46.11
CA ASN A 221 10.32 -5.01 -46.84
C ASN A 221 9.68 -5.16 -48.23
N GLU A 222 8.46 -4.63 -48.42
CA GLU A 222 7.72 -4.70 -49.67
C GLU A 222 7.92 -3.45 -50.55
N THR A 223 8.13 -2.28 -49.93
CA THR A 223 8.20 -0.98 -50.61
C THR A 223 9.51 -0.26 -50.27
N PRO A 224 10.17 0.40 -51.24
CA PRO A 224 11.36 1.22 -50.95
C PRO A 224 11.07 2.29 -49.87
N VAL A 225 12.02 2.50 -48.96
CA VAL A 225 11.85 3.41 -47.83
C VAL A 225 11.50 4.84 -48.25
N ALA A 226 12.05 5.31 -49.35
CA ALA A 226 11.76 6.63 -49.91
C ALA A 226 10.29 6.77 -50.30
N ASP A 227 9.67 5.75 -50.86
CA ASP A 227 8.24 5.73 -51.22
C ASP A 227 7.32 5.66 -50.02
N VAL A 228 7.75 4.99 -48.95
CA VAL A 228 7.01 4.94 -47.67
C VAL A 228 6.99 6.30 -46.98
N LEU A 229 8.08 7.08 -47.12
CA LEU A 229 8.26 8.34 -46.42
C LEU A 229 7.83 9.58 -47.19
N LYS A 230 7.64 9.49 -48.54
CA LYS A 230 7.38 10.65 -49.43
C LYS A 230 6.16 11.50 -49.06
N ASP A 231 5.11 10.87 -48.50
CA ASP A 231 3.89 11.58 -48.11
C ASP A 231 4.00 12.31 -46.75
N VAL A 232 5.09 12.02 -46.00
CA VAL A 232 5.29 12.50 -44.61
C VAL A 232 6.45 13.46 -44.52
N PHE A 233 7.52 13.25 -45.34
CA PHE A 233 8.76 14.06 -45.32
C PHE A 233 9.14 14.49 -46.73
N ALA A 234 9.91 15.58 -46.84
CA ALA A 234 10.47 16.07 -48.10
C ALA A 234 11.48 15.03 -48.67
N GLU A 235 11.58 14.98 -49.99
CA GLU A 235 12.40 13.97 -50.72
C GLU A 235 13.90 14.01 -50.38
N ASP A 236 14.43 15.19 -50.00
CA ASP A 236 15.84 15.42 -49.71
C ASP A 236 16.21 15.37 -48.21
N VAL A 237 15.25 15.00 -47.34
CA VAL A 237 15.48 14.93 -45.90
C VAL A 237 16.37 13.74 -45.54
N LYS A 238 17.41 13.99 -44.75
CA LYS A 238 18.24 12.97 -44.10
C LYS A 238 17.88 12.81 -42.65
N PHE A 239 17.86 11.56 -42.18
CA PHE A 239 17.50 11.22 -40.79
C PHE A 239 18.76 11.03 -39.94
N VAL A 240 18.84 11.70 -38.81
CA VAL A 240 19.96 11.58 -37.86
C VAL A 240 19.47 10.93 -36.56
N PHE A 241 19.95 9.74 -36.28
CA PHE A 241 19.63 8.99 -35.08
C PHE A 241 20.67 9.29 -33.99
N VAL A 242 20.22 9.90 -32.87
CA VAL A 242 21.10 10.46 -31.84
C VAL A 242 20.91 9.75 -30.49
N GLY A 243 21.96 9.12 -29.98
CA GLY A 243 22.01 8.58 -28.61
C GLY A 243 21.09 7.41 -28.35
N LEU A 244 20.73 6.64 -29.39
CA LEU A 244 20.02 5.38 -29.23
C LEU A 244 20.97 4.28 -28.70
N ASN A 245 20.42 3.17 -28.18
CA ASN A 245 21.21 2.05 -27.65
C ASN A 245 20.57 0.71 -27.98
N ALA A 246 19.67 0.21 -27.11
CA ALA A 246 18.97 -1.03 -27.32
C ALA A 246 17.89 -0.85 -28.39
N LEU A 247 18.06 -1.52 -29.53
CA LEU A 247 17.14 -1.47 -30.67
C LEU A 247 16.34 -2.76 -30.75
N ASN A 248 15.03 -2.66 -30.96
CA ASN A 248 14.24 -3.81 -31.34
C ASN A 248 14.37 -4.12 -32.84
N GLU A 249 13.88 -5.26 -33.29
CA GLU A 249 14.06 -5.69 -34.69
C GLU A 249 13.32 -4.80 -35.72
N CYS A 250 12.18 -4.20 -35.33
CA CYS A 250 11.49 -3.21 -36.18
C CYS A 250 12.33 -1.94 -36.36
N GLU A 251 12.93 -1.45 -35.29
CA GLU A 251 13.85 -0.29 -35.33
C GLU A 251 15.07 -0.61 -36.15
N LYS A 252 15.73 -1.76 -35.96
CA LYS A 252 16.88 -2.18 -36.76
C LYS A 252 16.54 -2.28 -38.23
N THR A 253 15.35 -2.81 -38.57
CA THR A 253 14.88 -2.89 -39.97
C THR A 253 14.74 -1.50 -40.59
N LEU A 254 14.09 -0.57 -39.89
CA LEU A 254 13.97 0.83 -40.34
C LEU A 254 15.34 1.47 -40.56
N LEU A 255 16.21 1.42 -39.54
CA LEU A 255 17.54 2.02 -39.56
C LEU A 255 18.38 1.43 -40.71
N LYS A 256 18.30 0.13 -40.94
CA LYS A 256 19.01 -0.55 -42.02
C LYS A 256 18.53 -0.10 -43.40
N LYS A 257 17.21 -0.05 -43.62
CA LYS A 257 16.62 0.39 -44.89
C LYS A 257 16.98 1.87 -45.19
N LEU A 258 16.98 2.73 -44.19
CA LEU A 258 17.39 4.15 -44.33
C LEU A 258 18.90 4.26 -44.61
N ASN A 259 19.73 3.46 -43.93
CA ASN A 259 21.17 3.42 -44.14
C ASN A 259 21.51 2.94 -45.55
N ASP A 260 20.89 1.85 -46.00
CA ASP A 260 21.09 1.29 -47.32
C ASP A 260 20.65 2.25 -48.44
N ALA A 261 19.66 3.07 -48.20
CA ALA A 261 19.22 4.14 -49.09
C ALA A 261 20.08 5.42 -49.01
N GLY A 262 21.09 5.47 -48.13
CA GLY A 262 21.90 6.65 -47.93
C GLY A 262 21.18 7.85 -47.27
N MET A 263 20.03 7.59 -46.63
CA MET A 263 19.16 8.58 -45.99
C MET A 263 19.40 8.72 -44.49
N ALA A 264 20.28 7.95 -43.87
CA ALA A 264 20.51 7.96 -42.44
C ALA A 264 21.95 8.26 -42.04
N GLU A 265 22.10 8.95 -40.92
CA GLU A 265 23.34 9.15 -40.19
C GLU A 265 23.17 8.80 -38.71
N PHE A 266 24.24 8.30 -38.07
CA PHE A 266 24.15 7.76 -36.70
C PHE A 266 25.13 8.45 -35.76
N CYS A 267 24.64 8.89 -34.61
CA CYS A 267 25.40 9.49 -33.54
C CYS A 267 25.27 8.64 -32.27
N TRP A 268 26.20 7.65 -32.14
CA TRP A 268 26.21 6.75 -30.98
C TRP A 268 26.97 7.37 -29.82
N ASP A 269 26.44 7.21 -28.61
CA ASP A 269 27.09 7.66 -27.39
C ASP A 269 27.70 6.50 -26.60
N TYR A 270 28.76 5.92 -27.15
CA TYR A 270 29.50 4.81 -26.55
C TYR A 270 30.90 5.22 -26.05
N SER A 271 31.02 6.46 -25.58
CA SER A 271 32.28 7.00 -25.10
C SER A 271 32.61 6.49 -23.69
N GLY A 272 33.85 6.11 -23.46
CA GLY A 272 34.40 5.79 -22.16
C GLY A 272 34.62 4.30 -21.91
N LYS A 273 35.64 4.00 -21.10
CA LYS A 273 36.09 2.63 -20.79
C LYS A 273 35.00 1.77 -20.13
N MET A 274 34.14 2.38 -19.31
CA MET A 274 33.09 1.65 -18.58
C MET A 274 31.98 1.15 -19.51
N ILE A 275 31.74 1.85 -20.63
CA ILE A 275 30.73 1.47 -21.61
C ILE A 275 31.29 0.49 -22.63
N SER A 276 32.52 0.67 -23.02
CA SER A 276 33.17 -0.14 -24.08
C SER A 276 33.83 -1.42 -23.59
N ASP A 277 33.80 -1.70 -22.29
CA ASP A 277 34.42 -2.90 -21.72
C ASP A 277 33.62 -4.16 -22.11
N PRO A 278 34.23 -5.10 -22.88
CA PRO A 278 33.53 -6.31 -23.31
C PRO A 278 33.09 -7.24 -22.16
N GLN A 279 33.71 -7.10 -20.98
CA GLN A 279 33.35 -7.88 -19.78
C GLN A 279 32.16 -7.29 -19.03
N ASN A 280 31.77 -6.06 -19.35
CA ASN A 280 30.62 -5.42 -18.74
C ASN A 280 29.38 -5.50 -19.66
N ARG A 281 28.23 -5.80 -19.08
CA ARG A 281 26.95 -5.87 -19.82
C ARG A 281 26.58 -4.55 -20.51
N SER A 282 27.11 -3.41 -20.09
CA SER A 282 26.89 -2.12 -20.74
C SER A 282 27.33 -2.06 -22.21
N SER A 283 28.24 -2.94 -22.59
CA SER A 283 28.79 -3.01 -23.95
C SER A 283 28.01 -3.93 -24.91
N VAL A 284 27.01 -4.65 -24.44
CA VAL A 284 26.30 -5.69 -25.22
C VAL A 284 25.78 -5.18 -26.56
N PHE A 285 25.22 -3.96 -26.60
CA PHE A 285 24.66 -3.39 -27.84
C PHE A 285 25.68 -2.65 -28.69
N LEU A 286 26.86 -2.33 -28.14
CA LEU A 286 27.85 -1.50 -28.80
C LEU A 286 28.41 -2.17 -30.05
N SER A 287 28.80 -3.44 -29.94
CA SER A 287 29.42 -4.20 -31.04
C SER A 287 28.50 -4.27 -32.25
N ASP A 288 27.22 -4.60 -32.02
CA ASP A 288 26.26 -4.81 -33.10
C ASP A 288 25.87 -3.48 -33.75
N ASN A 289 25.59 -2.44 -32.92
CA ASN A 289 25.18 -1.14 -33.45
C ASN A 289 26.29 -0.48 -34.28
N VAL A 290 27.55 -0.47 -33.76
CA VAL A 290 28.68 0.17 -34.46
C VAL A 290 29.13 -0.61 -35.69
N ALA A 291 29.05 -1.96 -35.64
CA ALA A 291 29.37 -2.79 -36.79
C ALA A 291 28.34 -2.63 -37.92
N THR A 292 27.05 -2.51 -37.58
CA THR A 292 25.97 -2.41 -38.55
C THR A 292 25.75 -0.97 -39.06
N PHE A 293 25.88 0.01 -38.18
CA PHE A 293 25.55 1.41 -38.48
C PHE A 293 26.78 2.29 -38.22
N LYS A 294 27.43 2.73 -39.27
CA LYS A 294 28.64 3.55 -39.18
C LYS A 294 28.34 4.91 -38.54
N GLN A 295 29.14 5.27 -37.54
CA GLN A 295 29.04 6.54 -36.83
C GLN A 295 29.43 7.71 -37.74
N ALA A 296 28.63 8.79 -37.68
CA ALA A 296 28.84 9.99 -38.52
C ALA A 296 30.12 10.73 -38.18
N ASN A 297 30.52 10.75 -36.89
CA ASN A 297 31.74 11.40 -36.44
C ASN A 297 32.29 10.64 -35.20
N LYS A 298 33.58 10.86 -34.89
CA LYS A 298 34.15 10.47 -33.60
C LYS A 298 33.81 11.55 -32.57
N TRP A 299 32.96 11.18 -31.60
CA TRP A 299 32.66 12.04 -30.47
C TRP A 299 33.82 11.94 -29.47
N ASP A 300 34.27 13.10 -28.92
CA ASP A 300 35.44 13.13 -28.03
C ASP A 300 35.26 12.17 -26.84
N ALA A 301 36.00 11.06 -26.92
CA ALA A 301 36.10 10.06 -25.87
C ALA A 301 37.44 10.17 -25.10
N ASP A 302 38.40 10.90 -25.66
CA ASP A 302 39.73 11.08 -25.07
C ASP A 302 39.68 12.21 -24.04
N GLY A 303 40.01 11.89 -22.79
CA GLY A 303 40.01 12.85 -21.68
C GLY A 303 38.74 12.91 -20.84
N LEU A 304 37.87 11.89 -20.90
CA LEU A 304 36.77 11.81 -19.94
C LEU A 304 37.32 11.76 -18.51
N PRO A 305 36.80 12.57 -17.58
CA PRO A 305 37.22 12.55 -16.20
C PRO A 305 36.90 11.23 -15.55
N THR A 306 37.74 10.75 -14.65
CA THR A 306 37.32 9.71 -13.70
C THR A 306 36.43 10.37 -12.65
N PRO A 307 35.17 10.01 -12.53
CA PRO A 307 34.24 10.67 -11.60
C PRO A 307 34.67 10.47 -10.14
N ASN A 308 34.50 11.48 -9.31
CA ASN A 308 34.58 11.36 -7.85
C ASN A 308 33.32 10.64 -7.34
N ILE A 309 33.43 9.39 -6.97
CA ILE A 309 32.30 8.58 -6.49
C ILE A 309 32.18 8.68 -4.97
N ASN A 310 31.03 9.14 -4.49
CA ASN A 310 30.68 9.21 -3.08
C ASN A 310 29.45 8.32 -2.83
N VAL A 311 29.56 7.36 -1.93
CA VAL A 311 28.47 6.47 -1.52
C VAL A 311 28.02 6.87 -0.13
N VAL A 312 26.73 7.15 0.03
CA VAL A 312 26.12 7.56 1.31
C VAL A 312 25.10 6.52 1.72
N SER A 313 25.40 5.77 2.79
CA SER A 313 24.49 4.77 3.34
C SER A 313 23.62 5.40 4.43
N VAL A 314 22.30 5.34 4.25
CA VAL A 314 21.30 5.93 5.14
C VAL A 314 20.29 4.85 5.52
N SER A 315 19.90 4.76 6.79
CA SER A 315 18.94 3.76 7.26
C SER A 315 17.46 4.17 7.04
N SER A 316 17.16 4.91 5.97
CA SER A 316 15.82 5.36 5.62
C SER A 316 15.76 5.86 4.18
N SER A 317 14.72 5.48 3.43
CA SER A 317 14.49 6.04 2.10
C SER A 317 14.27 7.55 2.14
N VAL A 318 13.40 8.05 3.02
CA VAL A 318 13.16 9.50 3.21
C VAL A 318 14.39 10.19 3.83
N GLY A 319 15.16 9.47 4.66
CA GLY A 319 16.42 9.97 5.23
C GLY A 319 17.45 10.34 4.16
N GLN A 320 17.42 9.70 2.99
CA GLN A 320 18.26 10.08 1.85
C GLN A 320 17.94 11.50 1.38
N ALA A 321 16.66 11.87 1.27
CA ALA A 321 16.25 13.21 0.89
C ALA A 321 16.76 14.27 1.89
N LYS A 322 16.75 13.98 3.18
CA LYS A 322 17.27 14.87 4.24
C LYS A 322 18.79 15.09 4.18
N ARG A 323 19.53 14.34 3.36
CA ARG A 323 20.96 14.56 3.11
C ARG A 323 21.23 15.46 1.91
N LEU A 324 20.20 15.76 1.10
CA LEU A 324 20.36 16.61 -0.07
C LEU A 324 20.88 18.02 0.25
N PRO A 325 20.43 18.72 1.30
CA PRO A 325 20.97 20.03 1.63
C PRO A 325 22.49 20.00 1.78
N ASP A 326 23.04 19.09 2.60
CA ASP A 326 24.48 18.98 2.83
C ASP A 326 25.27 18.68 1.55
N ILE A 327 24.70 17.80 0.69
CA ILE A 327 25.30 17.41 -0.58
C ILE A 327 25.28 18.58 -1.56
N LEU A 328 24.13 19.27 -1.70
CA LEU A 328 23.96 20.41 -2.61
C LEU A 328 24.85 21.59 -2.18
N HIS A 329 24.91 21.89 -0.89
CA HIS A 329 25.83 22.92 -0.36
C HIS A 329 27.29 22.59 -0.72
N SER A 330 27.72 21.35 -0.56
CA SER A 330 29.08 20.93 -0.91
C SER A 330 29.37 20.98 -2.41
N VAL A 331 28.41 20.53 -3.23
CA VAL A 331 28.59 20.37 -4.69
C VAL A 331 28.48 21.68 -5.44
N LEU A 332 27.61 22.56 -5.00
CA LEU A 332 27.35 23.88 -5.61
C LEU A 332 28.13 25.01 -4.96
N HIS A 333 28.97 24.70 -3.93
CA HIS A 333 29.71 25.69 -3.15
C HIS A 333 28.85 26.86 -2.67
N MET A 334 27.66 26.54 -2.19
CA MET A 334 26.67 27.54 -1.78
C MET A 334 27.16 28.31 -0.57
N ALA A 335 27.06 29.64 -0.62
CA ALA A 335 27.19 30.48 0.56
C ALA A 335 25.81 30.64 1.24
N ASP A 336 25.82 30.68 2.59
CA ASP A 336 24.60 30.83 3.37
C ASP A 336 23.84 32.11 2.97
N GLY A 337 22.58 31.93 2.52
CA GLY A 337 21.70 33.04 2.14
C GLY A 337 21.93 33.66 0.74
N GLU A 338 22.88 33.16 -0.03
CA GLU A 338 23.07 33.60 -1.42
C GLU A 338 22.31 32.70 -2.40
N ARG A 339 21.57 33.31 -3.34
CA ARG A 339 20.87 32.58 -4.40
C ARG A 339 21.87 31.94 -5.36
N VAL A 340 21.75 30.64 -5.62
CA VAL A 340 22.59 29.95 -6.60
C VAL A 340 22.25 30.40 -8.02
N ASN A 341 23.28 30.60 -8.86
CA ASN A 341 23.09 30.94 -10.24
C ASN A 341 22.31 29.84 -11.00
N PRO A 342 21.14 30.14 -11.62
CA PRO A 342 20.34 29.18 -12.35
C PRO A 342 21.09 28.43 -13.46
N GLU A 343 22.13 29.07 -14.07
CA GLU A 343 22.93 28.45 -15.11
C GLU A 343 23.84 27.32 -14.57
N GLU A 344 24.31 27.44 -13.32
CA GLU A 344 25.12 26.39 -12.66
C GLU A 344 24.25 25.19 -12.23
N LEU A 345 22.98 25.44 -11.91
CA LEU A 345 22.03 24.42 -11.52
C LEU A 345 21.66 23.47 -12.65
N VAL A 346 21.70 23.90 -13.91
CA VAL A 346 21.38 23.05 -15.08
C VAL A 346 22.33 21.84 -15.22
N ASP A 347 23.58 22.01 -14.79
CA ASP A 347 24.61 20.95 -14.82
C ASP A 347 24.56 20.05 -13.55
N CYS A 348 23.56 20.23 -12.68
CA CYS A 348 23.33 19.42 -11.51
C CYS A 348 22.00 18.63 -11.64
N ALA A 349 22.06 17.31 -11.47
CA ALA A 349 20.87 16.47 -11.55
C ALA A 349 20.71 15.56 -10.33
N ILE A 350 19.47 15.47 -9.85
CA ILE A 350 19.00 14.47 -8.88
C ILE A 350 18.22 13.42 -9.66
N VAL A 351 18.69 12.17 -9.62
CA VAL A 351 18.07 11.05 -10.31
C VAL A 351 17.31 10.19 -9.31
N LEU A 352 16.04 9.95 -9.58
CA LEU A 352 15.12 9.20 -8.72
C LEU A 352 14.68 7.88 -9.38
N PRO A 353 15.37 6.78 -9.13
CA PRO A 353 14.90 5.45 -9.52
C PRO A 353 13.60 5.03 -8.81
N ASP A 354 13.39 5.52 -7.59
CA ASP A 354 12.15 5.41 -6.84
C ASP A 354 11.41 6.77 -6.88
N GLU A 355 10.33 6.83 -7.66
CA GLU A 355 9.54 8.04 -7.88
C GLU A 355 8.81 8.53 -6.62
N ASN A 356 8.60 7.64 -5.64
CA ASN A 356 7.95 7.99 -4.37
C ASN A 356 8.79 8.97 -3.53
N LEU A 357 10.08 9.08 -3.82
CA LEU A 357 10.96 10.04 -3.15
C LEU A 357 10.83 11.48 -3.69
N LEU A 358 10.05 11.73 -4.74
CA LEU A 358 9.93 13.05 -5.33
C LEU A 358 9.46 14.11 -4.32
N ILE A 359 8.39 13.85 -3.58
CA ILE A 359 7.88 14.79 -2.57
C ILE A 359 8.88 15.02 -1.42
N PRO A 360 9.47 13.98 -0.79
CA PRO A 360 10.56 14.17 0.18
C PRO A 360 11.73 14.98 -0.37
N VAL A 361 12.11 14.78 -1.63
CA VAL A 361 13.19 15.54 -2.29
C VAL A 361 12.83 17.01 -2.42
N LEU A 362 11.66 17.33 -2.97
CA LEU A 362 11.19 18.71 -3.14
C LEU A 362 11.17 19.48 -1.81
N ASN A 363 10.72 18.82 -0.73
CA ASN A 363 10.69 19.40 0.62
C ASN A 363 12.08 19.52 1.28
N SER A 364 13.11 18.93 0.68
CA SER A 364 14.47 18.93 1.23
C SER A 364 15.43 19.81 0.43
N ILE A 365 14.97 20.46 -0.63
CA ILE A 365 15.80 21.39 -1.41
C ILE A 365 15.98 22.68 -0.61
N PRO A 366 17.22 23.20 -0.46
CA PRO A 366 17.49 24.48 0.21
C PRO A 366 16.77 25.66 -0.46
N GLU A 367 16.33 26.65 0.32
CA GLU A 367 15.60 27.84 -0.15
C GLU A 367 16.42 28.71 -1.10
N GLU A 368 17.74 28.62 -1.07
CA GLU A 368 18.67 29.29 -1.96
C GLU A 368 18.54 28.82 -3.42
N ILE A 369 17.99 27.61 -3.64
CA ILE A 369 17.72 27.03 -4.94
C ILE A 369 16.26 27.29 -5.30
N GLN A 370 16.00 28.38 -6.01
CA GLN A 370 14.64 28.76 -6.39
C GLN A 370 14.20 28.20 -7.75
N ASP A 371 15.15 27.91 -8.63
CA ASP A 371 14.87 27.39 -9.96
C ASP A 371 15.05 25.88 -9.97
N ILE A 372 13.94 25.15 -10.07
CA ILE A 372 13.90 23.69 -10.07
C ILE A 372 13.12 23.23 -11.31
N ASN A 373 13.66 22.24 -12.00
CA ASN A 373 13.00 21.60 -13.11
C ASN A 373 12.74 20.13 -12.82
N VAL A 374 11.49 19.80 -12.60
CA VAL A 374 11.03 18.43 -12.36
C VAL A 374 10.43 17.88 -13.66
N THR A 375 11.00 16.81 -14.17
CA THR A 375 10.54 16.17 -15.41
C THR A 375 9.59 15.01 -15.15
N MET A 376 9.70 14.43 -13.97
CA MET A 376 8.76 13.42 -13.50
C MET A 376 7.45 14.11 -13.16
N GLY A 377 6.34 13.59 -13.65
CA GLY A 377 5.05 14.00 -13.12
C GLY A 377 4.85 13.46 -11.70
N LEU A 378 4.04 14.14 -10.92
CA LEU A 378 3.58 13.59 -9.65
C LEU A 378 2.58 12.46 -9.91
N PRO A 379 2.86 11.22 -9.48
CA PRO A 379 1.95 10.10 -9.72
C PRO A 379 0.60 10.31 -9.03
N MET A 380 -0.48 9.98 -9.71
CA MET A 380 -1.85 10.03 -9.16
C MET A 380 -1.97 9.27 -7.83
N LYS A 381 -1.33 8.08 -7.73
CA LYS A 381 -1.39 7.23 -6.52
C LYS A 381 -0.82 7.88 -5.26
N GLY A 382 -0.01 8.91 -5.38
CA GLY A 382 0.52 9.68 -4.25
C GLY A 382 -0.36 10.84 -3.81
N SER A 383 -1.48 11.13 -4.47
CA SER A 383 -2.34 12.27 -4.17
C SER A 383 -3.33 11.99 -3.03
N LEU A 384 -3.73 13.05 -2.32
CA LEU A 384 -4.81 13.00 -1.34
C LEU A 384 -6.13 12.62 -1.99
N LEU A 385 -6.37 13.10 -3.22
CA LEU A 385 -7.56 12.76 -4.00
C LEU A 385 -7.66 11.26 -4.28
N TYR A 386 -6.57 10.61 -4.72
CA TYR A 386 -6.58 9.17 -4.96
C TYR A 386 -6.92 8.39 -3.69
N SER A 387 -6.30 8.77 -2.55
CA SER A 387 -6.62 8.18 -1.26
C SER A 387 -8.10 8.35 -0.91
N LEU A 388 -8.64 9.56 -1.08
CA LEU A 388 -10.04 9.87 -0.84
C LEU A 388 -10.98 9.02 -1.72
N MET A 389 -10.74 9.00 -3.02
CA MET A 389 -11.59 8.26 -3.97
C MET A 389 -11.50 6.74 -3.77
N SER A 390 -10.33 6.24 -3.36
CA SER A 390 -10.14 4.83 -2.99
C SER A 390 -10.92 4.46 -1.73
N GLN A 391 -10.93 5.33 -0.71
CA GLN A 391 -11.74 5.15 0.50
C GLN A 391 -13.24 5.18 0.18
N ILE A 392 -13.70 6.09 -0.68
CA ILE A 392 -15.08 6.18 -1.14
C ILE A 392 -15.49 4.93 -1.92
N ALA A 393 -14.62 4.43 -2.79
CA ALA A 393 -14.86 3.17 -3.49
C ALA A 393 -14.96 1.99 -2.50
N SER A 394 -14.08 1.96 -1.50
CA SER A 394 -14.13 0.95 -0.44
C SER A 394 -15.44 1.02 0.38
N ILE A 395 -15.94 2.21 0.69
CA ILE A 395 -17.25 2.39 1.35
C ILE A 395 -18.35 1.70 0.53
N GLN A 396 -18.42 1.98 -0.78
CA GLN A 396 -19.45 1.40 -1.66
C GLN A 396 -19.33 -0.12 -1.80
N LEU A 397 -18.12 -0.66 -1.79
CA LEU A 397 -17.86 -2.10 -1.86
C LEU A 397 -18.22 -2.87 -0.58
N HIS A 398 -18.45 -2.18 0.54
CA HIS A 398 -18.76 -2.78 1.84
C HIS A 398 -20.12 -2.33 2.41
N THR A 399 -20.99 -1.76 1.57
CA THR A 399 -22.36 -1.42 1.98
C THR A 399 -23.17 -2.68 2.26
N MET A 400 -24.09 -2.60 3.21
CA MET A 400 -24.99 -3.69 3.55
C MET A 400 -26.43 -3.18 3.66
N GLN A 401 -27.39 -3.95 3.15
CA GLN A 401 -28.82 -3.64 3.32
C GLN A 401 -29.47 -4.64 4.26
N ARG A 402 -30.18 -4.13 5.29
CA ARG A 402 -30.96 -4.96 6.22
C ARG A 402 -32.27 -4.26 6.59
N GLY A 403 -33.39 -4.98 6.51
CA GLY A 403 -34.70 -4.41 6.84
C GLY A 403 -35.11 -3.20 6.00
N GLY A 404 -34.63 -3.10 4.76
CA GLY A 404 -34.87 -1.95 3.87
C GLY A 404 -33.97 -0.73 4.12
N GLN A 405 -33.13 -0.74 5.15
CA GLN A 405 -32.20 0.33 5.47
C GLN A 405 -30.79 -0.04 5.06
N TRP A 406 -30.00 0.93 4.58
CA TRP A 406 -28.60 0.80 4.24
C TRP A 406 -27.70 1.13 5.42
N TYR A 407 -26.58 0.40 5.51
CA TYR A 407 -25.58 0.52 6.54
C TYR A 407 -24.18 0.57 5.95
N PHE A 408 -23.33 1.34 6.59
CA PHE A 408 -21.93 1.53 6.21
C PHE A 408 -21.01 1.02 7.31
N TYR A 409 -19.98 0.30 6.95
CA TYR A 409 -19.02 -0.26 7.90
C TYR A 409 -18.14 0.86 8.48
N HIS A 410 -18.05 0.94 9.81
CA HIS A 410 -17.40 2.05 10.52
C HIS A 410 -15.98 2.33 10.03
N LYS A 411 -15.15 1.30 9.81
CA LYS A 411 -13.74 1.44 9.45
C LYS A 411 -13.53 2.29 8.21
N GLN A 412 -14.25 2.00 7.12
CA GLN A 412 -14.17 2.80 5.90
C GLN A 412 -14.70 4.23 6.10
N VAL A 413 -15.73 4.40 6.96
CA VAL A 413 -16.26 5.72 7.29
C VAL A 413 -15.24 6.52 8.12
N TRP A 414 -14.58 5.89 9.10
CA TRP A 414 -13.50 6.50 9.89
C TRP A 414 -12.29 6.86 9.04
N ASP A 415 -11.88 5.97 8.11
CA ASP A 415 -10.81 6.25 7.16
C ASP A 415 -11.12 7.49 6.34
N LEU A 416 -12.37 7.62 5.83
CA LEU A 416 -12.83 8.80 5.11
C LEU A 416 -12.80 10.07 5.99
N PHE A 417 -13.32 10.01 7.22
CA PHE A 417 -13.34 11.15 8.14
C PHE A 417 -11.94 11.60 8.58
N SER A 418 -10.97 10.71 8.48
CA SER A 418 -9.56 11.00 8.78
C SER A 418 -8.79 11.55 7.57
N ASN A 419 -9.36 11.48 6.36
CA ASN A 419 -8.72 11.97 5.15
C ASN A 419 -8.57 13.49 5.17
N GLU A 420 -7.36 14.00 4.94
CA GLU A 420 -7.05 15.42 5.02
C GLU A 420 -7.85 16.27 4.00
N LEU A 421 -7.98 15.77 2.76
CA LEU A 421 -8.73 16.46 1.73
C LEU A 421 -10.21 16.58 2.08
N PHE A 422 -10.80 15.50 2.62
CA PHE A 422 -12.19 15.53 3.11
C PHE A 422 -12.34 16.50 4.26
N ARG A 423 -11.46 16.46 5.28
CA ARG A 423 -11.52 17.36 6.43
C ARG A 423 -11.44 18.84 6.06
N LYS A 424 -10.66 19.18 5.04
CA LYS A 424 -10.55 20.54 4.51
C LYS A 424 -11.77 20.96 3.66
N SER A 425 -12.57 20.00 3.21
CA SER A 425 -13.71 20.24 2.31
C SER A 425 -15.06 20.28 3.01
N VAL A 426 -15.12 20.07 4.33
CA VAL A 426 -16.37 19.99 5.10
C VAL A 426 -16.64 21.27 5.89
N ASP A 427 -17.93 21.61 6.01
CA ASP A 427 -18.44 22.73 6.81
C ASP A 427 -18.68 22.33 8.28
N GLU A 428 -19.01 23.32 9.13
CA GLU A 428 -19.28 23.10 10.56
C GLU A 428 -20.43 22.11 10.80
N THR A 429 -21.51 22.19 10.00
CA THR A 429 -22.66 21.27 10.11
C THR A 429 -22.24 19.82 9.82
N THR A 430 -21.41 19.61 8.80
CA THR A 430 -20.86 18.30 8.48
C THR A 430 -19.96 17.80 9.62
N GLN A 431 -19.16 18.69 10.23
CA GLN A 431 -18.31 18.35 11.37
C GLN A 431 -19.13 17.93 12.60
N GLU A 432 -20.30 18.55 12.86
CA GLU A 432 -21.21 18.13 13.92
C GLU A 432 -21.74 16.71 13.69
N ILE A 433 -22.13 16.39 12.46
CA ILE A 433 -22.56 15.03 12.08
C ILE A 433 -21.41 14.02 12.32
N ILE A 434 -20.19 14.34 11.89
CA ILE A 434 -19.01 13.51 12.10
C ILE A 434 -18.77 13.26 13.59
N ASN A 435 -18.80 14.30 14.41
CA ASN A 435 -18.57 14.22 15.85
C ASN A 435 -19.62 13.32 16.52
N LYS A 436 -20.90 13.47 16.13
CA LYS A 436 -21.99 12.64 16.63
C LYS A 436 -21.80 11.17 16.25
N VAL A 437 -21.50 10.89 14.98
CA VAL A 437 -21.27 9.52 14.50
C VAL A 437 -20.08 8.88 15.20
N LYS A 438 -19.01 9.66 15.46
CA LYS A 438 -17.86 9.20 16.23
C LYS A 438 -18.22 8.86 17.67
N SER A 439 -18.99 9.73 18.37
CA SER A 439 -19.40 9.49 19.74
C SER A 439 -20.33 8.29 19.91
N ASP A 440 -21.15 8.00 18.89
CA ASP A 440 -22.07 6.86 18.90
C ASP A 440 -21.35 5.50 18.71
N ALA A 441 -20.11 5.49 18.21
CA ALA A 441 -19.19 4.36 18.06
C ALA A 441 -19.85 3.07 17.52
N LYS A 442 -20.72 3.19 16.50
CA LYS A 442 -21.47 2.06 15.93
C LYS A 442 -20.62 1.25 14.95
N TYR A 443 -20.67 -0.08 15.04
CA TYR A 443 -19.99 -0.99 14.12
C TYR A 443 -20.50 -0.89 12.68
N TYR A 444 -21.83 -0.78 12.50
CA TYR A 444 -22.48 -0.44 11.24
C TYR A 444 -23.31 0.82 11.43
N ILE A 445 -22.98 1.84 10.67
CA ILE A 445 -23.59 3.16 10.76
C ILE A 445 -24.77 3.21 9.79
N PRO A 446 -25.99 3.48 10.23
CA PRO A 446 -27.14 3.59 9.33
C PRO A 446 -27.06 4.86 8.48
N GLN A 447 -27.52 4.78 7.22
CA GLN A 447 -27.43 5.86 6.24
C GLN A 447 -28.01 7.19 6.74
N ASN A 448 -29.16 7.15 7.43
CA ASN A 448 -29.85 8.34 7.93
C ASN A 448 -29.03 9.15 8.95
N GLU A 449 -28.03 8.55 9.59
CA GLU A 449 -27.12 9.24 10.52
C GLU A 449 -25.95 9.91 9.81
N LEU A 450 -25.70 9.54 8.56
CA LEU A 450 -24.65 10.06 7.69
C LEU A 450 -25.18 11.09 6.67
N GLN A 451 -26.44 11.48 6.77
CA GLN A 451 -27.11 12.44 5.89
C GLN A 451 -27.35 13.77 6.59
N GLY A 452 -27.60 14.83 5.81
CA GLY A 452 -27.99 16.16 6.33
C GLY A 452 -27.23 17.33 5.70
N THR A 453 -26.19 17.06 4.91
CA THR A 453 -25.53 18.08 4.07
C THR A 453 -25.36 17.55 2.65
N LYS A 454 -25.25 18.46 1.67
CA LYS A 454 -25.13 18.08 0.26
C LYS A 454 -23.95 17.11 0.01
N VAL A 455 -22.83 17.33 0.69
CA VAL A 455 -21.63 16.49 0.56
C VAL A 455 -21.89 15.11 1.14
N MET A 456 -22.43 15.03 2.35
CA MET A 456 -22.73 13.76 3.02
C MET A 456 -23.81 12.96 2.27
N ASP A 457 -24.84 13.62 1.77
CA ASP A 457 -25.92 12.98 1.01
C ASP A 457 -25.40 12.31 -0.28
N VAL A 458 -24.45 12.96 -0.96
CA VAL A 458 -23.82 12.38 -2.14
C VAL A 458 -22.87 11.24 -1.76
N LEU A 459 -22.01 11.43 -0.77
CA LEU A 459 -21.00 10.43 -0.36
C LEU A 459 -21.62 9.12 0.12
N PHE A 460 -22.66 9.21 0.93
CA PHE A 460 -23.32 8.05 1.53
C PHE A 460 -24.60 7.61 0.80
N GLN A 461 -24.68 7.94 -0.50
CA GLN A 461 -25.69 7.35 -1.38
C GLN A 461 -25.24 5.94 -1.79
N PRO A 462 -25.97 4.86 -1.43
CA PRO A 462 -25.61 3.51 -1.83
C PRO A 462 -25.93 3.30 -3.32
N VAL A 463 -24.90 3.04 -4.13
CA VAL A 463 -25.02 2.81 -5.57
C VAL A 463 -24.70 1.38 -5.97
N ILE A 464 -23.88 0.67 -5.17
CA ILE A 464 -23.59 -0.75 -5.36
C ILE A 464 -24.57 -1.55 -4.50
N LYS A 465 -25.49 -2.25 -5.17
CA LYS A 465 -26.51 -3.06 -4.50
C LYS A 465 -26.12 -4.52 -4.43
N GLU A 466 -25.50 -5.04 -5.50
CA GLU A 466 -25.05 -6.43 -5.63
C GLU A 466 -23.55 -6.49 -5.88
N HIS A 467 -22.79 -6.81 -4.83
CA HIS A 467 -21.33 -6.74 -4.86
C HIS A 467 -20.64 -7.78 -5.76
N LYS A 468 -21.30 -8.90 -6.01
CA LYS A 468 -20.76 -10.02 -6.78
C LYS A 468 -21.37 -10.16 -8.17
N GLU A 469 -22.31 -9.30 -8.55
CA GLU A 469 -22.97 -9.34 -9.84
C GLU A 469 -22.25 -8.46 -10.84
N ALA A 470 -22.00 -8.99 -12.03
CA ALA A 470 -21.49 -8.25 -13.17
C ALA A 470 -22.66 -7.56 -13.90
N SER A 471 -22.83 -6.24 -13.68
CA SER A 471 -23.94 -5.45 -14.23
C SER A 471 -23.44 -4.15 -14.83
N SER A 472 -23.71 -3.94 -16.12
CA SER A 472 -23.31 -2.69 -16.80
C SER A 472 -24.08 -1.46 -16.29
N GLU A 473 -25.33 -1.63 -15.85
CA GLU A 473 -26.14 -0.55 -15.27
C GLU A 473 -25.55 -0.10 -13.93
N GLN A 474 -25.19 -1.06 -13.07
CA GLN A 474 -24.60 -0.80 -11.77
C GLN A 474 -23.24 -0.12 -11.91
N ILE A 475 -22.40 -0.57 -12.84
CA ILE A 475 -21.09 0.05 -13.11
C ILE A 475 -21.24 1.47 -13.64
N ARG A 476 -22.18 1.73 -14.55
CA ARG A 476 -22.48 3.09 -15.02
C ARG A 476 -22.95 3.98 -13.88
N SER A 477 -23.83 3.49 -13.02
CA SER A 477 -24.28 4.23 -11.82
C SER A 477 -23.12 4.53 -10.89
N PHE A 478 -22.17 3.60 -10.71
CA PHE A 478 -20.98 3.81 -9.89
C PHE A 478 -20.03 4.84 -10.51
N ALA A 479 -19.80 4.81 -11.81
CA ALA A 479 -19.03 5.83 -12.53
C ALA A 479 -19.64 7.23 -12.37
N GLN A 480 -20.96 7.35 -12.53
CA GLN A 480 -21.69 8.62 -12.33
C GLN A 480 -21.60 9.10 -10.88
N TYR A 481 -21.72 8.21 -9.92
CA TYR A 481 -21.53 8.52 -8.51
C TYR A 481 -20.14 9.09 -8.22
N GLN A 482 -19.07 8.48 -8.73
CA GLN A 482 -17.70 8.99 -8.55
C GLN A 482 -17.55 10.41 -9.15
N LYS A 483 -18.14 10.68 -10.30
CA LYS A 483 -18.18 12.03 -10.91
C LYS A 483 -18.96 13.04 -10.05
N ALA A 484 -20.08 12.61 -9.46
CA ALA A 484 -20.89 13.44 -8.58
C ALA A 484 -20.14 13.79 -7.30
N VAL A 485 -19.39 12.85 -6.72
CA VAL A 485 -18.55 13.07 -5.53
C VAL A 485 -17.48 14.13 -5.83
N ILE A 486 -16.73 13.97 -6.92
CA ILE A 486 -15.72 14.96 -7.32
C ILE A 486 -16.37 16.35 -7.50
N SER A 487 -17.52 16.40 -8.16
CA SER A 487 -18.23 17.67 -8.39
C SER A 487 -18.77 18.30 -7.10
N ALA A 488 -19.08 17.51 -6.09
CA ALA A 488 -19.53 18.01 -4.78
C ALA A 488 -18.38 18.59 -3.95
N LEU A 489 -17.18 18.01 -4.07
CA LEU A 489 -15.97 18.43 -3.32
C LEU A 489 -15.17 19.54 -4.03
N ALA A 490 -15.26 19.62 -5.37
CA ALA A 490 -14.48 20.56 -6.18
C ALA A 490 -14.59 22.04 -5.76
N PRO A 491 -15.74 22.60 -5.36
CA PRO A 491 -15.81 23.99 -4.94
C PRO A 491 -14.91 24.31 -3.75
N SER A 492 -14.94 23.52 -2.69
CA SER A 492 -14.14 23.70 -1.47
C SER A 492 -12.64 23.53 -1.78
N VAL A 493 -12.29 22.58 -2.66
CA VAL A 493 -10.90 22.37 -3.10
C VAL A 493 -10.39 23.54 -3.95
N ALA A 494 -11.24 24.15 -4.77
CA ALA A 494 -10.88 25.27 -5.62
C ALA A 494 -10.66 26.60 -4.86
N GLU A 495 -11.25 26.75 -3.68
CA GLU A 495 -11.10 27.93 -2.83
C GLU A 495 -9.76 27.94 -2.06
N ASP A 496 -9.17 26.78 -1.83
CA ASP A 496 -7.87 26.64 -1.14
C ASP A 496 -6.72 26.54 -2.14
N ALA A 497 -5.91 27.59 -2.24
CA ALA A 497 -4.74 27.63 -3.11
C ALA A 497 -3.72 26.52 -2.81
N SER A 498 -3.66 26.03 -1.57
CA SER A 498 -2.79 24.90 -1.18
C SER A 498 -3.21 23.56 -1.82
N LEU A 499 -4.45 23.45 -2.28
CA LEU A 499 -5.05 22.28 -2.91
C LEU A 499 -5.10 22.35 -4.44
N ALA A 500 -4.44 23.35 -5.06
CA ALA A 500 -4.45 23.53 -6.53
C ALA A 500 -3.99 22.27 -7.28
N LEU A 501 -3.04 21.53 -6.73
CA LEU A 501 -2.55 20.27 -7.30
C LEU A 501 -3.63 19.17 -7.26
N GLU A 502 -4.39 19.08 -6.17
CA GLU A 502 -5.48 18.12 -6.03
C GLU A 502 -6.59 18.36 -7.05
N LEU A 503 -6.80 19.61 -7.44
CA LEU A 503 -7.76 19.96 -8.51
C LEU A 503 -7.29 19.44 -9.89
N GLU A 504 -5.99 19.47 -10.19
CA GLU A 504 -5.45 18.88 -11.42
C GLU A 504 -5.58 17.35 -11.39
N TYR A 505 -5.31 16.72 -10.24
CA TYR A 505 -5.58 15.29 -10.06
C TYR A 505 -7.07 14.95 -10.24
N ALA A 506 -7.98 15.80 -9.76
CA ALA A 506 -9.42 15.58 -9.92
C ALA A 506 -9.85 15.59 -11.40
N LYS A 507 -9.26 16.46 -12.23
CA LYS A 507 -9.49 16.50 -13.68
C LYS A 507 -9.06 15.21 -14.36
N GLU A 508 -7.86 14.71 -14.02
CA GLU A 508 -7.33 13.47 -14.62
C GLU A 508 -8.09 12.22 -14.11
N TYR A 509 -8.47 12.19 -12.83
CA TYR A 509 -9.33 11.12 -12.29
C TYR A 509 -10.68 11.08 -13.02
N TYR A 510 -11.34 12.24 -13.16
CA TYR A 510 -12.60 12.36 -13.89
C TYR A 510 -12.48 11.88 -15.34
N ARG A 511 -11.34 12.16 -15.99
CA ARG A 511 -11.04 11.69 -17.35
C ARG A 511 -10.93 10.17 -17.40
N CYS A 512 -10.23 9.55 -16.44
CA CYS A 512 -10.14 8.08 -16.36
C CYS A 512 -11.50 7.43 -16.13
N VAL A 513 -12.34 8.00 -15.27
CA VAL A 513 -13.72 7.52 -15.08
C VAL A 513 -14.53 7.62 -16.38
N ASN A 514 -14.37 8.71 -17.15
CA ASN A 514 -15.02 8.86 -18.45
C ASN A 514 -14.58 7.81 -19.46
N VAL A 515 -13.31 7.41 -19.48
CA VAL A 515 -12.82 6.34 -20.35
C VAL A 515 -13.60 5.06 -20.10
N LEU A 516 -13.77 4.65 -18.83
CA LEU A 516 -14.53 3.45 -18.50
C LEU A 516 -16.04 3.59 -18.74
N ASP A 517 -16.62 4.76 -18.45
CA ASP A 517 -18.05 5.04 -18.68
C ASP A 517 -18.42 5.08 -20.18
N SER A 518 -17.45 5.39 -21.06
CA SER A 518 -17.63 5.39 -22.52
C SER A 518 -17.63 4.00 -23.14
N VAL A 519 -17.25 2.95 -22.39
CA VAL A 519 -17.24 1.57 -22.87
C VAL A 519 -18.66 1.01 -22.88
N GLU A 520 -19.22 0.82 -24.06
CA GLU A 520 -20.56 0.26 -24.22
C GLU A 520 -20.63 -1.18 -23.67
N GLY A 521 -21.61 -1.42 -22.79
CA GLY A 521 -21.89 -2.77 -22.28
C GLY A 521 -20.85 -3.32 -21.30
N LEU A 522 -20.02 -2.49 -20.68
CA LEU A 522 -19.06 -2.94 -19.67
C LEU A 522 -19.79 -3.57 -18.47
N ALA A 523 -19.92 -4.87 -18.47
CA ALA A 523 -20.53 -5.67 -17.41
C ALA A 523 -19.44 -6.43 -16.64
N VAL A 524 -19.00 -5.86 -15.53
CA VAL A 524 -18.02 -6.43 -14.62
C VAL A 524 -18.50 -6.33 -13.17
N GLN A 525 -17.88 -7.07 -12.27
CA GLN A 525 -18.11 -6.89 -10.85
C GLN A 525 -17.58 -5.52 -10.38
N PRO A 526 -18.18 -4.89 -9.38
CA PRO A 526 -17.72 -3.59 -8.86
C PRO A 526 -16.24 -3.58 -8.47
N VAL A 527 -15.73 -4.67 -7.86
CA VAL A 527 -14.32 -4.79 -7.49
C VAL A 527 -13.40 -4.79 -8.72
N THR A 528 -13.85 -5.36 -9.82
CA THR A 528 -13.11 -5.38 -11.10
C THR A 528 -13.10 -4.01 -11.75
N TYR A 529 -14.23 -3.30 -11.72
CA TYR A 529 -14.27 -1.91 -12.16
C TYR A 529 -13.24 -1.03 -11.42
N VAL A 530 -13.16 -1.16 -10.10
CA VAL A 530 -12.15 -0.43 -9.31
C VAL A 530 -10.73 -0.80 -9.75
N ARG A 531 -10.44 -2.08 -9.99
CA ARG A 531 -9.12 -2.53 -10.50
C ARG A 531 -8.79 -1.93 -11.87
N LEU A 532 -9.75 -1.91 -12.80
CA LEU A 532 -9.56 -1.30 -14.13
C LEU A 532 -9.28 0.20 -14.01
N LEU A 533 -10.01 0.88 -13.13
CA LEU A 533 -9.79 2.30 -12.86
C LEU A 533 -8.40 2.53 -12.26
N ASP A 534 -7.98 1.70 -11.28
CA ASP A 534 -6.65 1.77 -10.67
C ASP A 534 -5.51 1.55 -11.68
N GLN A 535 -5.73 0.73 -12.70
CA GLN A 535 -4.77 0.52 -13.79
C GLN A 535 -4.64 1.76 -14.66
N LEU A 536 -5.76 2.41 -15.01
CA LEU A 536 -5.72 3.68 -15.74
C LEU A 536 -4.99 4.75 -14.91
N LEU A 537 -5.34 4.88 -13.63
CA LEU A 537 -4.77 5.85 -12.72
C LEU A 537 -3.28 5.63 -12.45
N ALA A 538 -2.81 4.38 -12.51
CA ALA A 538 -1.40 4.04 -12.33
C ALA A 538 -0.50 4.65 -13.43
N GLY A 539 -1.03 4.88 -14.62
CA GLY A 539 -0.33 5.55 -15.73
C GLY A 539 -0.46 7.08 -15.71
N VAL A 540 -1.26 7.63 -14.79
CA VAL A 540 -1.49 9.08 -14.73
C VAL A 540 -0.49 9.75 -13.81
N SER A 541 0.15 10.78 -14.34
CA SER A 541 0.97 11.71 -13.56
C SER A 541 0.66 13.15 -13.96
N VAL A 542 0.59 14.04 -13.00
CA VAL A 542 0.41 15.48 -13.25
C VAL A 542 1.78 16.11 -13.47
N PRO A 543 2.06 16.65 -14.67
CA PRO A 543 3.36 17.25 -14.95
C PRO A 543 3.50 18.60 -14.24
N PHE A 544 4.70 18.89 -13.78
CA PHE A 544 5.04 20.23 -13.32
C PHE A 544 5.05 21.20 -14.48
N ARG A 545 4.56 22.41 -14.26
CA ARG A 545 4.68 23.53 -15.19
C ARG A 545 5.95 24.31 -14.84
N GLY A 546 6.97 24.25 -15.68
CA GLY A 546 8.23 24.95 -15.48
C GLY A 546 9.00 25.14 -16.78
N GLU A 547 10.02 26.00 -16.78
CA GLU A 547 10.92 26.17 -17.92
C GLU A 547 11.88 24.95 -17.96
N PRO A 548 11.83 24.13 -19.02
CA PRO A 548 12.47 22.82 -19.02
C PRO A 548 14.01 22.83 -19.01
N LEU A 549 14.66 23.97 -19.15
CA LEU A 549 16.11 24.12 -19.32
C LEU A 549 16.76 25.08 -18.32
N LYS A 550 16.09 25.38 -17.22
CA LYS A 550 16.59 26.20 -16.11
C LYS A 550 16.54 25.46 -14.78
N GLY A 551 17.49 25.78 -13.90
CA GLY A 551 17.50 25.33 -12.52
C GLY A 551 17.97 23.89 -12.32
N LEU A 552 17.86 23.44 -11.07
CA LEU A 552 18.22 22.09 -10.64
C LEU A 552 17.35 21.03 -11.32
N GLN A 553 17.96 20.02 -11.91
CA GLN A 553 17.27 18.99 -12.68
C GLN A 553 16.89 17.81 -11.78
N ILE A 554 15.59 17.48 -11.70
CA ILE A 554 15.07 16.30 -10.99
C ILE A 554 14.38 15.40 -12.00
N MET A 555 14.85 14.15 -12.13
CA MET A 555 14.40 13.26 -13.20
C MET A 555 14.52 11.78 -12.87
N GLY A 556 13.80 10.95 -13.62
CA GLY A 556 13.96 9.49 -13.59
C GLY A 556 15.17 9.01 -14.39
N PRO A 557 15.66 7.77 -14.16
CA PRO A 557 16.82 7.23 -14.88
C PRO A 557 16.65 7.18 -16.40
N LEU A 558 15.43 6.92 -16.90
CA LEU A 558 15.16 6.83 -18.33
C LEU A 558 15.18 8.20 -19.04
N GLU A 559 15.01 9.28 -18.28
CA GLU A 559 15.01 10.64 -18.81
C GLU A 559 16.42 11.19 -18.97
N THR A 560 17.43 10.57 -18.33
CA THR A 560 18.83 10.96 -18.45
C THR A 560 19.52 10.52 -19.76
N ARG A 561 18.78 9.82 -20.62
CA ARG A 561 19.31 9.30 -21.90
C ARG A 561 19.89 10.42 -22.74
N ALA A 562 21.13 10.24 -23.21
CA ALA A 562 21.92 11.19 -23.98
C ALA A 562 22.19 12.53 -23.25
N LEU A 563 21.84 12.69 -21.98
CA LEU A 563 22.14 13.91 -21.19
C LEU A 563 23.44 13.72 -20.39
N ASP A 564 24.10 14.83 -20.12
CA ASP A 564 25.33 14.90 -19.35
C ASP A 564 25.20 15.96 -18.26
N PHE A 565 25.64 15.62 -17.05
CA PHE A 565 25.63 16.50 -15.89
C PHE A 565 27.02 16.50 -15.23
N LYS A 566 27.43 17.66 -14.74
CA LYS A 566 28.67 17.82 -14.00
C LYS A 566 28.56 17.16 -12.62
N ASN A 567 27.46 17.45 -11.94
CA ASN A 567 27.15 16.95 -10.61
C ASN A 567 25.91 16.06 -10.68
N LEU A 568 26.05 14.81 -10.22
CA LEU A 568 25.02 13.80 -10.33
C LEU A 568 24.76 13.18 -8.96
N ILE A 569 23.52 13.23 -8.52
CA ILE A 569 23.05 12.66 -7.26
C ILE A 569 22.02 11.58 -7.61
N ILE A 570 22.36 10.31 -7.37
CA ILE A 570 21.46 9.17 -7.64
C ILE A 570 20.97 8.64 -6.31
N MET A 571 19.65 8.68 -6.09
CA MET A 571 19.02 8.17 -4.89
C MET A 571 18.61 6.71 -5.07
N SER A 572 18.42 6.00 -3.95
CA SER A 572 18.01 4.59 -3.94
C SER A 572 18.86 3.70 -4.85
N ALA A 573 20.19 3.89 -4.80
CA ALA A 573 21.16 3.07 -5.53
C ALA A 573 21.28 1.67 -4.88
N ASN A 574 20.14 0.97 -4.75
CA ASN A 574 19.99 -0.34 -4.12
C ASN A 574 19.69 -1.41 -5.16
N GLU A 575 20.12 -2.64 -4.87
CA GLU A 575 19.79 -3.80 -5.69
C GLU A 575 18.27 -4.03 -5.73
N GLY A 576 17.72 -4.22 -6.93
CA GLY A 576 16.29 -4.36 -7.14
C GLY A 576 15.52 -3.03 -7.35
N VAL A 577 16.13 -1.87 -7.02
CA VAL A 577 15.62 -0.54 -7.33
C VAL A 577 16.39 0.07 -8.51
N PHE A 578 17.71 0.03 -8.43
CA PHE A 578 18.61 0.43 -9.52
C PHE A 578 19.87 -0.43 -9.53
N PRO A 579 19.95 -1.47 -10.39
CA PRO A 579 19.01 -1.84 -11.46
C PRO A 579 17.67 -2.37 -10.95
N ARG A 580 16.60 -2.04 -11.67
CA ARG A 580 15.27 -2.54 -11.35
C ARG A 580 15.17 -4.01 -11.74
N ARG A 581 14.79 -4.88 -10.79
CA ARG A 581 14.44 -6.27 -11.11
C ARG A 581 12.98 -6.33 -11.53
N ASN A 582 12.72 -6.33 -12.82
CA ASN A 582 11.42 -6.69 -13.34
C ASN A 582 11.43 -8.18 -13.69
N VAL A 583 10.87 -9.01 -12.83
CA VAL A 583 10.43 -10.34 -13.24
C VAL A 583 9.09 -10.12 -13.93
N GLY A 584 9.11 -9.73 -15.20
CA GLY A 584 7.91 -9.62 -16.01
C GLY A 584 7.25 -10.99 -16.07
N THR A 585 6.00 -11.08 -15.61
CA THR A 585 5.15 -12.24 -15.88
C THR A 585 4.95 -12.30 -17.39
N SER A 586 5.26 -13.44 -18.00
CA SER A 586 5.10 -13.69 -19.42
C SER A 586 4.49 -15.08 -19.62
N PHE A 587 3.64 -15.24 -20.60
CA PHE A 587 3.18 -16.55 -21.06
C PHE A 587 4.26 -17.29 -21.82
N ILE A 588 5.17 -16.53 -22.47
CA ILE A 588 6.26 -17.10 -23.26
C ILE A 588 7.40 -17.49 -22.32
N PRO A 589 7.67 -18.79 -22.14
CA PRO A 589 8.74 -19.27 -21.27
C PRO A 589 10.11 -18.71 -21.63
N PRO A 590 11.03 -18.59 -20.66
CA PRO A 590 12.38 -18.01 -20.87
C PRO A 590 13.17 -18.71 -21.98
N GLU A 591 13.04 -20.03 -22.12
CA GLU A 591 13.69 -20.83 -23.15
C GLU A 591 13.19 -20.45 -24.56
N LEU A 592 11.87 -20.28 -24.70
CA LEU A 592 11.27 -19.84 -25.96
C LEU A 592 11.63 -18.38 -26.25
N ARG A 593 11.58 -17.49 -25.24
CA ARG A 593 12.06 -16.11 -25.41
C ARG A 593 13.48 -16.06 -25.96
N LYS A 594 14.38 -16.86 -25.39
CA LYS A 594 15.75 -16.95 -25.84
C LYS A 594 15.87 -17.55 -27.26
N GLY A 595 15.10 -18.60 -27.57
CA GLY A 595 15.12 -19.27 -28.85
C GLY A 595 14.60 -18.41 -30.01
N PHE A 596 13.65 -17.52 -29.72
CA PHE A 596 13.06 -16.59 -30.68
C PHE A 596 13.59 -15.15 -30.57
N GLU A 597 14.70 -14.95 -29.87
CA GLU A 597 15.41 -13.65 -29.73
C GLU A 597 14.53 -12.55 -29.12
N LEU A 598 13.51 -12.93 -28.32
CA LEU A 598 12.71 -12.00 -27.55
C LEU A 598 13.50 -11.48 -26.33
N PRO A 599 13.17 -10.29 -25.80
CA PRO A 599 13.84 -9.72 -24.64
C PRO A 599 13.83 -10.66 -23.44
N THR A 600 15.03 -10.95 -22.93
CA THR A 600 15.24 -11.73 -21.72
C THR A 600 15.61 -10.84 -20.55
N TYR A 601 15.74 -11.42 -19.36
CA TYR A 601 16.25 -10.72 -18.20
C TYR A 601 17.66 -10.14 -18.43
N GLU A 602 18.52 -10.90 -19.11
CA GLU A 602 19.90 -10.46 -19.42
C GLU A 602 19.90 -9.24 -20.35
N TYR A 603 18.95 -9.16 -21.26
CA TYR A 603 18.78 -7.99 -22.13
C TYR A 603 18.41 -6.74 -21.33
N GLN A 604 17.45 -6.87 -20.42
CA GLN A 604 17.06 -5.76 -19.55
C GLN A 604 18.20 -5.31 -18.63
N ASP A 605 18.96 -6.26 -18.08
CA ASP A 605 20.13 -5.96 -17.23
C ASP A 605 21.20 -5.20 -18.02
N ALA A 606 21.44 -5.55 -19.28
CA ALA A 606 22.36 -4.84 -20.17
C ALA A 606 21.89 -3.40 -20.45
N VAL A 607 20.60 -3.19 -20.64
CA VAL A 607 20.00 -1.85 -20.83
C VAL A 607 20.22 -0.97 -19.59
N TRP A 608 19.95 -1.51 -18.39
CA TRP A 608 20.16 -0.77 -17.14
C TRP A 608 21.63 -0.48 -16.86
N ALA A 609 22.53 -1.44 -17.18
CA ALA A 609 23.97 -1.24 -17.06
C ALA A 609 24.45 -0.11 -17.97
N TYR A 610 24.01 -0.09 -19.24
CA TYR A 610 24.36 1.00 -20.15
C TYR A 610 23.88 2.35 -19.60
N TYR A 611 22.64 2.47 -19.14
CA TYR A 611 22.14 3.75 -18.61
C TYR A 611 22.94 4.23 -17.41
N PHE A 612 23.27 3.35 -16.48
CA PHE A 612 24.08 3.71 -15.32
C PHE A 612 25.47 4.21 -15.72
N TYR A 613 26.23 3.41 -16.48
CA TYR A 613 27.60 3.78 -16.83
C TYR A 613 27.67 4.96 -17.79
N ARG A 614 26.71 5.08 -18.70
CA ARG A 614 26.60 6.24 -19.57
C ARG A 614 26.33 7.53 -18.79
N MET A 615 25.43 7.49 -17.83
CA MET A 615 25.04 8.63 -17.00
C MET A 615 26.22 9.21 -16.22
N ILE A 616 27.07 8.35 -15.66
CA ILE A 616 28.22 8.77 -14.86
C ILE A 616 29.47 9.08 -15.71
N SER A 617 29.52 8.71 -16.97
CA SER A 617 30.75 8.75 -17.79
C SER A 617 31.36 10.13 -17.98
N ARG A 618 30.55 11.18 -17.96
CA ARG A 618 30.99 12.60 -18.11
C ARG A 618 30.81 13.43 -16.85
N ALA A 619 30.35 12.83 -15.75
CA ALA A 619 30.18 13.51 -14.49
C ALA A 619 31.53 13.74 -13.78
N GLU A 620 31.70 14.89 -13.12
CA GLU A 620 32.84 15.17 -12.26
C GLU A 620 32.62 14.63 -10.85
N ASN A 621 31.41 14.85 -10.30
CA ASN A 621 31.03 14.38 -8.96
C ASN A 621 29.78 13.52 -9.05
N VAL A 622 29.82 12.35 -8.47
CA VAL A 622 28.70 11.40 -8.38
C VAL A 622 28.45 11.03 -6.92
N TRP A 623 27.23 11.21 -6.50
CA TRP A 623 26.73 10.80 -5.18
C TRP A 623 25.73 9.68 -5.36
N LEU A 624 25.99 8.54 -4.73
CA LEU A 624 25.13 7.35 -4.75
C LEU A 624 24.58 7.14 -3.34
N LEU A 625 23.28 7.42 -3.16
CA LEU A 625 22.61 7.26 -1.88
C LEU A 625 21.93 5.89 -1.81
N THR A 626 22.15 5.16 -0.72
CA THR A 626 21.61 3.81 -0.52
C THR A 626 20.80 3.74 0.76
N ASP A 627 19.71 2.99 0.73
CA ASP A 627 18.96 2.61 1.93
C ASP A 627 19.57 1.34 2.51
N SER A 628 20.09 1.44 3.73
CA SER A 628 20.78 0.33 4.41
C SER A 628 19.86 -0.48 5.33
N ARG A 629 18.54 -0.21 5.34
CA ARG A 629 17.59 -0.98 6.15
C ARG A 629 17.38 -2.38 5.61
N THR A 630 17.26 -3.33 6.53
CA THR A 630 16.82 -4.68 6.26
C THR A 630 15.43 -4.87 6.87
N GLU A 631 14.39 -4.83 6.04
CA GLU A 631 12.99 -5.05 6.46
C GLU A 631 12.36 -6.16 5.62
N GLY A 632 11.95 -7.24 6.25
CA GLY A 632 11.31 -8.37 5.60
C GLY A 632 12.17 -8.98 4.50
N LEU A 633 11.68 -9.02 3.26
CA LEU A 633 12.38 -9.53 2.08
C LEU A 633 13.31 -8.50 1.42
N LYS A 634 13.33 -7.24 1.88
CA LYS A 634 14.21 -6.20 1.35
C LYS A 634 15.54 -6.24 2.11
N SER A 635 16.62 -6.53 1.41
CA SER A 635 17.93 -6.75 2.02
C SER A 635 18.72 -5.47 2.30
N GLY A 636 18.30 -4.29 1.87
CA GLY A 636 19.08 -3.05 1.97
C GLY A 636 20.45 -3.15 1.25
N GLU A 637 20.57 -4.06 0.29
CA GLU A 637 21.83 -4.31 -0.43
C GLU A 637 22.13 -3.17 -1.40
N GLU A 638 23.40 -2.72 -1.40
CA GLU A 638 23.89 -1.75 -2.37
C GLU A 638 23.81 -2.30 -3.80
N SER A 639 23.54 -1.42 -4.76
CA SER A 639 23.55 -1.76 -6.18
C SER A 639 24.85 -2.44 -6.58
N ARG A 640 24.74 -3.51 -7.37
CA ARG A 640 25.90 -4.22 -7.95
C ARG A 640 26.83 -3.29 -8.72
N TYR A 641 26.34 -2.19 -9.27
CA TYR A 641 27.14 -1.23 -10.01
C TYR A 641 28.16 -0.52 -9.13
N ILE A 642 27.86 -0.27 -7.85
CA ILE A 642 28.81 0.30 -6.89
C ILE A 642 30.01 -0.66 -6.71
N LYS A 643 29.73 -1.94 -6.53
CA LYS A 643 30.77 -2.97 -6.42
C LYS A 643 31.59 -3.13 -7.70
N GLN A 644 30.94 -3.03 -8.88
CA GLN A 644 31.62 -3.05 -10.17
C GLN A 644 32.53 -1.84 -10.35
N LEU A 645 32.11 -0.63 -9.96
CA LEU A 645 32.97 0.55 -9.99
C LEU A 645 34.22 0.35 -9.12
N GLU A 646 34.07 -0.16 -7.91
CA GLU A 646 35.16 -0.34 -6.95
C GLU A 646 36.11 -1.48 -7.33
N TYR A 647 35.57 -2.67 -7.65
CA TYR A 647 36.40 -3.90 -7.83
C TYR A 647 36.75 -4.23 -9.27
N HIS A 648 35.89 -3.89 -10.26
CA HIS A 648 36.13 -4.18 -11.65
C HIS A 648 36.84 -3.01 -12.36
N PHE A 649 36.34 -1.80 -12.17
CA PHE A 649 36.92 -0.60 -12.79
C PHE A 649 37.99 0.08 -11.95
N ASN A 650 38.23 -0.36 -10.71
CA ASN A 650 39.17 0.23 -9.75
C ASN A 650 39.00 1.75 -9.56
N VAL A 651 37.74 2.23 -9.56
CA VAL A 651 37.41 3.63 -9.28
C VAL A 651 37.45 3.85 -7.78
N PRO A 652 38.17 4.86 -7.27
CA PRO A 652 38.17 5.17 -5.86
C PRO A 652 36.77 5.58 -5.39
N VAL A 653 36.20 4.86 -4.39
CA VAL A 653 34.89 5.13 -3.82
C VAL A 653 35.06 5.65 -2.40
N ARG A 654 34.51 6.86 -2.12
CA ARG A 654 34.42 7.40 -0.76
C ARG A 654 33.11 6.97 -0.12
N ARG A 655 33.16 6.40 1.09
CA ARG A 655 31.99 5.87 1.77
C ARG A 655 31.64 6.70 3.00
N PHE A 656 30.39 7.08 3.12
CA PHE A 656 29.81 7.81 4.25
C PHE A 656 28.65 6.98 4.82
N VAL A 657 28.61 6.84 6.14
CA VAL A 657 27.52 6.18 6.85
C VAL A 657 26.86 7.20 7.74
N VAL A 658 25.57 7.44 7.49
CA VAL A 658 24.76 8.32 8.33
C VAL A 658 24.33 7.55 9.56
N LYS A 659 24.79 7.99 10.74
CA LYS A 659 24.33 7.47 12.02
C LYS A 659 23.33 8.49 12.60
N TYR A 660 22.18 7.99 12.98
CA TYR A 660 21.26 8.78 13.78
C TYR A 660 21.69 8.65 15.25
N ASP A 661 21.90 9.75 15.94
CA ASP A 661 21.97 9.71 17.38
C ASP A 661 20.65 9.17 17.91
N LYS A 662 20.74 8.28 18.91
CA LYS A 662 19.55 7.86 19.65
C LYS A 662 18.85 9.16 20.09
N MET A 663 17.63 9.36 19.61
CA MET A 663 16.80 10.42 20.17
C MET A 663 16.92 10.29 21.68
N LYS A 664 17.41 11.33 22.34
CA LYS A 664 17.22 11.44 23.79
C LYS A 664 15.73 11.24 23.97
N THR A 665 15.35 10.14 24.63
CA THR A 665 13.98 9.95 25.10
C THR A 665 13.60 11.29 25.70
N ALA A 666 12.58 11.93 25.16
CA ALA A 666 12.06 13.15 25.75
C ALA A 666 11.83 12.81 27.21
N THR A 667 12.58 13.45 28.08
CA THR A 667 12.29 13.41 29.52
C THR A 667 10.83 13.81 29.60
N VAL A 668 10.00 12.96 30.21
CA VAL A 668 8.61 13.31 30.52
C VAL A 668 8.65 14.69 31.15
N ALA A 669 8.02 15.67 30.54
CA ALA A 669 8.02 17.02 31.04
C ALA A 669 7.44 17.00 32.45
N ASP A 670 8.17 17.58 33.42
CA ASP A 670 7.66 17.76 34.78
C ASP A 670 6.35 18.56 34.67
N VAL A 671 5.27 17.96 35.16
CA VAL A 671 3.95 18.59 35.14
C VAL A 671 3.82 19.43 36.43
N GLU A 672 3.79 20.75 36.28
CA GLU A 672 3.48 21.65 37.41
C GLU A 672 1.99 21.60 37.69
N LYS A 673 1.62 21.17 38.92
CA LYS A 673 0.24 21.12 39.37
C LYS A 673 -0.21 22.52 39.78
N THR A 674 -1.37 22.95 39.29
CA THR A 674 -2.02 24.17 39.68
C THR A 674 -2.69 24.01 41.06
N THR A 675 -3.02 25.11 41.72
CA THR A 675 -3.78 25.10 43.00
C THR A 675 -5.13 24.38 42.80
N GLU A 676 -5.77 24.54 41.65
CA GLU A 676 -7.02 23.89 41.29
C GLU A 676 -6.87 22.36 41.16
N ASP A 677 -5.78 21.90 40.54
CA ASP A 677 -5.46 20.46 40.43
C ASP A 677 -5.28 19.83 41.83
N VAL A 678 -4.61 20.52 42.74
CA VAL A 678 -4.40 20.06 44.12
C VAL A 678 -5.74 19.97 44.88
N GLU A 679 -6.62 20.97 44.74
CA GLU A 679 -7.93 20.95 45.37
C GLU A 679 -8.81 19.83 44.77
N LYS A 680 -8.73 19.59 43.46
CA LYS A 680 -9.45 18.48 42.79
C LYS A 680 -8.98 17.13 43.34
N ILE A 681 -7.68 16.93 43.52
CA ILE A 681 -7.12 15.70 44.10
C ILE A 681 -7.63 15.46 45.54
N LYS A 682 -7.69 16.51 46.37
CA LYS A 682 -8.20 16.39 47.74
C LYS A 682 -9.68 16.05 47.80
N GLN A 683 -10.46 16.50 46.84
CA GLN A 683 -11.91 16.31 46.81
C GLN A 683 -12.33 15.02 46.06
N MET A 684 -11.51 14.48 45.16
CA MET A 684 -11.85 13.28 44.42
C MET A 684 -11.87 12.03 45.32
N ALA A 685 -12.69 11.05 44.97
CA ALA A 685 -12.65 9.72 45.56
C ALA A 685 -11.80 8.80 44.65
N LEU A 686 -10.73 8.26 45.21
CA LEU A 686 -9.80 7.38 44.52
C LEU A 686 -10.40 5.97 44.39
N SER A 687 -10.14 5.31 43.25
CA SER A 687 -10.43 3.90 43.04
C SER A 687 -9.13 3.11 42.96
N ALA A 688 -9.20 1.78 43.07
CA ALA A 688 -8.04 0.91 42.89
C ALA A 688 -7.36 1.14 41.52
N THR A 689 -8.15 1.31 40.46
CA THR A 689 -7.64 1.60 39.13
C THR A 689 -6.95 2.96 39.02
N SER A 690 -7.47 3.98 39.70
CA SER A 690 -6.83 5.30 39.70
C SER A 690 -5.50 5.30 40.48
N LEU A 691 -5.41 4.53 41.56
CA LEU A 691 -4.16 4.33 42.28
C LEU A 691 -3.14 3.55 41.46
N GLN A 692 -3.56 2.47 40.82
CA GLN A 692 -2.70 1.72 39.90
C GLN A 692 -2.15 2.62 38.80
N ALA A 693 -3.01 3.46 38.19
CA ALA A 693 -2.55 4.42 37.17
C ALA A 693 -1.48 5.39 37.71
N TYR A 694 -1.58 5.81 38.98
CA TYR A 694 -0.58 6.65 39.60
C TYR A 694 0.75 5.91 39.82
N LEU A 695 0.69 4.67 40.28
CA LEU A 695 1.87 3.85 40.49
C LEU A 695 2.60 3.49 39.18
N ASP A 696 1.83 3.15 38.15
CA ASP A 696 2.37 2.86 36.83
C ASP A 696 3.05 4.09 36.21
N CYS A 697 2.40 5.25 36.30
CA CYS A 697 2.91 6.51 35.77
C CYS A 697 2.12 7.71 36.35
N PRO A 698 2.74 8.55 37.16
CA PRO A 698 2.09 9.75 37.73
C PRO A 698 1.55 10.71 36.68
N ALA A 699 2.21 10.83 35.53
CA ALA A 699 1.71 11.65 34.43
C ALA A 699 0.43 11.06 33.81
N LYS A 700 0.33 9.73 33.66
CA LYS A 700 -0.89 9.04 33.21
C LYS A 700 -2.06 9.32 34.15
N PHE A 701 -1.81 9.20 35.47
CA PHE A 701 -2.82 9.54 36.48
C PHE A 701 -3.28 10.99 36.35
N TYR A 702 -2.35 11.94 36.23
CA TYR A 702 -2.64 13.36 36.10
C TYR A 702 -3.55 13.64 34.88
N TYR A 703 -3.17 13.17 33.70
CA TYR A 703 -3.95 13.42 32.51
C TYR A 703 -5.29 12.69 32.50
N ALA A 704 -5.33 11.44 32.91
CA ALA A 704 -6.55 10.65 32.88
C ALA A 704 -7.54 11.00 34.01
N ASN A 705 -7.05 11.23 35.25
CA ASN A 705 -7.95 11.37 36.41
C ASN A 705 -8.12 12.83 36.87
N ILE A 706 -7.15 13.72 36.62
CA ILE A 706 -7.23 15.12 37.02
C ILE A 706 -7.68 16.00 35.85
N LYS A 707 -7.08 15.83 34.69
CA LYS A 707 -7.47 16.55 33.45
C LYS A 707 -8.60 15.88 32.70
N GLU A 708 -8.97 14.67 33.05
CA GLU A 708 -10.07 13.89 32.43
C GLU A 708 -9.91 13.77 30.91
N LEU A 709 -8.65 13.59 30.46
CA LEU A 709 -8.38 13.32 29.07
C LEU A 709 -8.67 11.86 28.79
N GLU A 710 -9.61 11.63 27.93
CA GLU A 710 -9.95 10.29 27.46
C GLU A 710 -9.38 10.09 26.04
N ALA A 711 -8.92 8.88 25.74
CA ALA A 711 -8.60 8.50 24.37
C ALA A 711 -9.89 8.45 23.55
N GLU A 712 -9.80 8.79 22.26
CA GLU A 712 -10.95 8.59 21.35
C GLU A 712 -11.36 7.11 21.40
N GLU A 713 -12.66 6.85 21.62
CA GLU A 713 -13.18 5.49 21.64
C GLU A 713 -13.02 4.85 20.25
N GLU A 714 -12.21 3.81 20.16
CA GLU A 714 -12.14 2.99 18.97
C GLU A 714 -13.29 1.97 18.97
N VAL A 715 -13.94 1.80 17.81
CA VAL A 715 -15.00 0.79 17.67
C VAL A 715 -14.37 -0.59 17.76
N ALA A 716 -14.67 -1.32 18.82
CA ALA A 716 -14.15 -2.67 19.04
C ALA A 716 -14.86 -3.69 18.12
N GLU A 717 -14.09 -4.38 17.28
CA GLU A 717 -14.61 -5.41 16.35
C GLU A 717 -14.77 -6.79 17.01
N SER A 718 -14.04 -7.02 18.09
CA SER A 718 -14.06 -8.30 18.81
C SER A 718 -14.02 -8.08 20.30
N VAL A 719 -14.59 -9.02 21.04
CA VAL A 719 -14.53 -9.06 22.50
C VAL A 719 -13.06 -9.11 22.94
N ASP A 720 -12.60 -8.08 23.59
CA ASP A 720 -11.33 -8.01 24.29
C ASP A 720 -11.46 -8.48 25.75
N TYR A 721 -10.41 -8.40 26.52
CA TYR A 721 -10.44 -8.81 27.94
C TYR A 721 -11.35 -7.93 28.82
N GLY A 722 -11.49 -6.63 28.50
CA GLY A 722 -12.35 -5.72 29.21
C GLY A 722 -13.83 -6.04 28.97
N VAL A 723 -14.25 -6.12 27.70
CA VAL A 723 -15.62 -6.49 27.30
C VAL A 723 -15.96 -7.90 27.80
N PHE A 724 -15.00 -8.83 27.75
CA PHE A 724 -15.19 -10.19 28.30
C PHE A 724 -15.57 -10.14 29.79
N GLY A 725 -14.83 -9.37 30.57
CA GLY A 725 -15.09 -9.14 31.99
C GLY A 725 -16.48 -8.53 32.21
N THR A 726 -16.80 -7.43 31.54
CA THR A 726 -18.09 -6.74 31.64
C THR A 726 -19.26 -7.68 31.35
N VAL A 727 -19.20 -8.42 30.24
CA VAL A 727 -20.26 -9.37 29.86
C VAL A 727 -20.41 -10.50 30.86
N TYR A 728 -19.28 -11.01 31.38
CA TYR A 728 -19.32 -12.05 32.40
C TYR A 728 -19.94 -11.56 33.71
N HIS A 729 -19.50 -10.39 34.24
CA HIS A 729 -20.04 -9.78 35.46
C HIS A 729 -21.53 -9.48 35.34
N GLU A 730 -21.97 -8.89 34.22
CA GLU A 730 -23.36 -8.57 33.98
C GLU A 730 -24.24 -9.84 33.86
N THR A 731 -23.72 -10.90 33.29
CA THR A 731 -24.39 -12.21 33.24
C THR A 731 -24.55 -12.80 34.65
N MET A 732 -23.48 -12.78 35.45
CA MET A 732 -23.51 -13.25 36.83
C MET A 732 -24.45 -12.43 37.70
N ARG A 733 -24.42 -11.11 37.57
CA ARG A 733 -25.38 -10.19 38.25
C ARG A 733 -26.81 -10.53 37.87
N SER A 734 -27.09 -10.72 36.58
CA SER A 734 -28.45 -11.06 36.12
C SER A 734 -28.97 -12.36 36.73
N LEU A 735 -28.11 -13.37 36.78
CA LEU A 735 -28.42 -14.70 37.37
C LEU A 735 -28.77 -14.59 38.84
N TYR A 736 -28.07 -13.80 39.62
CA TYR A 736 -28.28 -13.67 41.06
C TYR A 736 -29.28 -12.58 41.48
N THR A 737 -29.83 -11.84 40.53
CA THR A 737 -30.84 -10.82 40.82
C THR A 737 -32.26 -11.35 40.65
N SER A 738 -32.66 -11.79 39.48
CA SER A 738 -33.93 -12.40 39.20
C SER A 738 -34.01 -13.13 37.85
N PRO A 739 -34.98 -14.02 37.60
CA PRO A 739 -35.25 -14.58 36.31
C PRO A 739 -35.55 -13.54 35.24
N GLU A 740 -36.20 -12.42 35.61
CA GLU A 740 -36.53 -11.32 34.69
C GLU A 740 -35.28 -10.63 34.17
N ALA A 741 -34.24 -10.52 35.01
CA ALA A 741 -32.97 -9.94 34.61
C ALA A 741 -32.23 -10.78 33.55
N MET A 742 -32.59 -12.06 33.39
CA MET A 742 -32.05 -12.92 32.36
C MET A 742 -32.71 -12.78 30.99
N ALA A 743 -33.74 -11.88 30.85
CA ALA A 743 -34.27 -11.58 29.54
C ALA A 743 -33.24 -10.89 28.65
N GLU A 744 -33.29 -11.18 27.34
CA GLU A 744 -32.29 -10.64 26.36
C GLU A 744 -32.34 -9.10 26.26
N ASP A 745 -33.49 -8.52 26.48
CA ASP A 745 -33.74 -7.07 26.40
C ASP A 745 -33.59 -6.35 27.74
N PHE A 746 -33.29 -7.05 28.83
CA PHE A 746 -33.02 -6.47 30.12
C PHE A 746 -31.54 -6.16 30.33
N TYR A 747 -31.25 -4.91 30.68
CA TYR A 747 -29.88 -4.48 31.00
C TYR A 747 -29.86 -3.66 32.28
N PHE A 748 -28.84 -3.86 33.09
CA PHE A 748 -28.61 -3.01 34.25
C PHE A 748 -27.98 -1.68 33.81
N ASP A 749 -28.45 -0.58 34.37
CA ASP A 749 -27.72 0.68 34.23
C ASP A 749 -26.76 0.85 35.43
N TRP A 750 -25.74 1.69 35.22
CA TRP A 750 -24.72 1.96 36.23
C TRP A 750 -25.26 2.64 37.49
N LYS A 751 -26.48 3.20 37.44
CA LYS A 751 -27.15 3.81 38.59
C LYS A 751 -28.02 2.84 39.34
N GLY A 752 -28.23 1.63 38.82
CA GLY A 752 -29.04 0.60 39.42
C GLY A 752 -30.55 0.84 39.30
N GLU A 753 -30.98 1.78 38.45
CA GLU A 753 -32.41 2.13 38.31
C GLU A 753 -33.29 0.98 37.83
N ASN A 754 -32.74 0.07 37.06
CA ASN A 754 -33.46 -1.10 36.54
C ASN A 754 -33.76 -2.11 37.65
N VAL A 755 -32.94 -2.20 38.68
CA VAL A 755 -33.18 -3.14 39.79
C VAL A 755 -34.49 -2.84 40.49
N ALA A 756 -34.82 -1.55 40.62
CA ALA A 756 -36.09 -1.13 41.23
C ALA A 756 -37.35 -1.44 40.39
N LYS A 757 -37.16 -1.79 39.10
CA LYS A 757 -38.25 -2.16 38.19
C LYS A 757 -38.55 -3.66 38.13
N LEU A 758 -37.71 -4.48 38.80
CA LEU A 758 -37.91 -5.92 38.83
C LEU A 758 -39.10 -6.27 39.74
N SER A 759 -39.91 -7.22 39.31
CA SER A 759 -41.04 -7.70 40.11
C SER A 759 -40.60 -8.55 41.30
N GLU A 760 -39.47 -9.27 41.14
CA GLU A 760 -38.91 -10.09 42.19
C GLU A 760 -37.40 -9.98 42.21
N ILE A 761 -36.80 -9.79 43.38
CA ILE A 761 -35.38 -9.82 43.63
C ILE A 761 -35.10 -11.00 44.58
N TYR A 762 -34.24 -11.91 44.17
CA TYR A 762 -33.91 -13.03 45.02
C TYR A 762 -33.08 -12.57 46.24
N ARG A 763 -33.61 -12.90 47.40
CA ARG A 763 -32.87 -12.74 48.62
C ARG A 763 -32.09 -13.99 49.01
N PHE A 764 -32.69 -15.17 48.79
CA PHE A 764 -32.09 -16.47 49.08
C PHE A 764 -31.89 -17.27 47.79
N ILE A 765 -30.65 -17.67 47.52
CA ILE A 765 -30.28 -18.53 46.41
C ILE A 765 -30.21 -19.97 46.90
N THR A 766 -31.13 -20.79 46.40
CA THR A 766 -31.24 -22.21 46.79
C THR A 766 -30.39 -23.09 45.85
N LYS A 767 -30.07 -24.31 46.33
CA LYS A 767 -29.39 -25.32 45.52
C LYS A 767 -30.18 -25.65 44.25
N ASP A 768 -31.52 -25.85 44.40
CA ASP A 768 -32.41 -26.19 43.27
C ASP A 768 -32.40 -25.05 42.19
N TYR A 769 -32.30 -23.82 42.59
CA TYR A 769 -32.22 -22.67 41.69
C TYR A 769 -30.95 -22.70 40.85
N ILE A 770 -29.80 -23.00 41.45
CA ILE A 770 -28.53 -23.08 40.72
C ILE A 770 -28.53 -24.31 39.78
N GLU A 771 -29.06 -25.46 40.22
CA GLU A 771 -29.19 -26.65 39.38
C GLU A 771 -30.11 -26.39 38.17
N GLU A 772 -31.23 -25.70 38.37
CA GLU A 772 -32.12 -25.27 37.25
C GLU A 772 -31.38 -24.44 36.21
N TRP A 773 -30.54 -23.48 36.61
CA TRP A 773 -29.79 -22.66 35.69
C TRP A 773 -28.65 -23.37 35.01
N LEU A 774 -28.06 -24.37 35.62
CA LEU A 774 -27.08 -25.23 34.96
C LEU A 774 -27.69 -26.01 33.78
N ASP A 775 -28.98 -26.36 33.85
CA ASP A 775 -29.72 -27.02 32.77
C ASP A 775 -30.20 -26.04 31.69
N LYS A 776 -30.30 -24.74 32.01
CA LYS A 776 -30.75 -23.65 31.10
C LYS A 776 -29.60 -22.97 30.36
N GLY A 777 -28.53 -23.66 30.02
CA GLY A 777 -27.35 -23.09 29.35
C GLY A 777 -27.66 -22.30 28.07
N ASP A 778 -28.72 -22.70 27.33
CA ASP A 778 -29.12 -21.98 26.11
C ASP A 778 -29.73 -20.58 26.40
N VAL A 779 -30.39 -20.38 27.53
CA VAL A 779 -30.92 -19.10 27.97
C VAL A 779 -29.74 -18.20 28.36
N ILE A 780 -28.79 -18.70 29.12
CA ILE A 780 -27.57 -17.97 29.48
C ILE A 780 -26.80 -17.57 28.24
N ARG A 781 -26.65 -18.48 27.26
CA ARG A 781 -25.99 -18.19 25.98
C ARG A 781 -26.65 -17.04 25.22
N ARG A 782 -27.98 -16.98 25.16
CA ARG A 782 -28.72 -15.89 24.52
C ARG A 782 -28.50 -14.56 25.24
N LYS A 783 -28.51 -14.56 26.56
CA LYS A 783 -28.19 -13.38 27.36
C LYS A 783 -26.79 -12.87 27.10
N ILE A 784 -25.78 -13.75 27.10
CA ILE A 784 -24.39 -13.40 26.76
C ILE A 784 -24.30 -12.77 25.38
N LYS A 785 -24.99 -13.35 24.37
CA LYS A 785 -25.03 -12.77 23.02
C LYS A 785 -25.63 -11.39 23.00
N SER A 786 -26.74 -11.15 23.68
CA SER A 786 -27.36 -9.82 23.71
C SER A 786 -26.46 -8.79 24.39
N LEU A 787 -25.74 -9.20 25.44
CA LEU A 787 -24.76 -8.33 26.11
C LEU A 787 -23.58 -7.99 25.20
N ILE A 788 -23.01 -8.97 24.48
CA ILE A 788 -21.92 -8.72 23.52
C ILE A 788 -22.39 -7.78 22.40
N VAL A 789 -23.61 -8.01 21.87
CA VAL A 789 -24.20 -7.12 20.84
C VAL A 789 -24.29 -5.69 21.34
N ARG A 790 -24.72 -5.50 22.58
CA ARG A 790 -24.85 -4.19 23.19
C ARG A 790 -23.48 -3.51 23.40
N GLU A 791 -22.54 -4.21 24.05
CA GLU A 791 -21.24 -3.65 24.43
C GLU A 791 -20.37 -3.28 23.22
N LEU A 792 -20.52 -4.01 22.13
CA LEU A 792 -19.76 -3.77 20.89
C LEU A 792 -20.59 -3.03 19.82
N ASN A 793 -21.81 -2.61 20.12
CA ASN A 793 -22.75 -2.01 19.14
C ASN A 793 -22.85 -2.80 17.83
N LEU A 794 -22.86 -4.16 17.93
CA LEU A 794 -22.91 -5.07 16.77
C LEU A 794 -24.35 -5.24 16.28
N MET A 795 -24.50 -5.55 15.00
CA MET A 795 -25.79 -6.00 14.44
C MET A 795 -26.00 -7.50 14.59
N GLU A 796 -24.91 -8.26 14.59
CA GLU A 796 -24.92 -9.72 14.64
C GLU A 796 -23.58 -10.26 15.19
N ILE A 797 -23.64 -11.37 15.89
CA ILE A 797 -22.43 -12.04 16.38
C ILE A 797 -21.91 -13.00 15.32
N THR A 798 -20.68 -12.79 14.87
CA THR A 798 -20.01 -13.62 13.86
C THR A 798 -18.57 -13.95 14.26
N GLY A 799 -17.95 -14.88 13.57
CA GLY A 799 -16.53 -15.16 13.66
C GLY A 799 -16.05 -15.50 15.08
N ARG A 800 -15.00 -14.80 15.53
CA ARG A 800 -14.37 -15.01 16.84
C ARG A 800 -15.34 -14.79 18.01
N ASN A 801 -16.27 -13.86 17.89
CA ASN A 801 -17.21 -13.52 18.96
C ASN A 801 -18.17 -14.67 19.29
N LEU A 802 -18.46 -15.59 18.34
CA LEU A 802 -19.22 -16.82 18.61
C LEU A 802 -18.46 -17.76 19.56
N VAL A 803 -17.16 -17.91 19.33
CA VAL A 803 -16.30 -18.75 20.18
C VAL A 803 -16.19 -18.14 21.58
N VAL A 804 -16.03 -16.83 21.67
CA VAL A 804 -15.95 -16.11 22.96
C VAL A 804 -17.25 -16.25 23.75
N THR A 805 -18.42 -16.22 23.08
CA THR A 805 -19.71 -16.49 23.73
C THR A 805 -19.72 -17.82 24.46
N ASP A 806 -19.21 -18.88 23.80
CA ASP A 806 -19.16 -20.23 24.40
C ASP A 806 -18.10 -20.33 25.53
N VAL A 807 -17.04 -19.54 25.45
CA VAL A 807 -16.05 -19.46 26.54
C VAL A 807 -16.67 -18.77 27.76
N ILE A 808 -17.33 -17.62 27.60
CA ILE A 808 -18.02 -16.94 28.72
C ILE A 808 -19.07 -17.86 29.35
N LEU A 809 -19.86 -18.54 28.53
CA LEU A 809 -20.84 -19.53 29.04
C LEU A 809 -20.15 -20.59 29.90
N LYS A 810 -19.02 -21.15 29.51
CA LYS A 810 -18.27 -22.11 30.31
C LYS A 810 -17.80 -21.53 31.64
N TYR A 811 -17.38 -20.28 31.67
CA TYR A 811 -16.99 -19.59 32.90
C TYR A 811 -18.20 -19.44 33.85
N VAL A 812 -19.33 -18.98 33.34
CA VAL A 812 -20.59 -18.84 34.11
C VAL A 812 -21.01 -20.19 34.69
N LEU A 813 -21.06 -21.24 33.86
CA LEU A 813 -21.43 -22.58 34.35
C LEU A 813 -20.41 -23.18 35.36
N LYS A 814 -19.13 -22.83 35.23
CA LYS A 814 -18.10 -23.22 36.20
C LYS A 814 -18.31 -22.54 37.54
N THR A 815 -18.65 -21.25 37.52
CA THR A 815 -18.97 -20.47 38.73
C THR A 815 -20.18 -21.05 39.47
N LEU A 816 -21.27 -21.32 38.74
CA LEU A 816 -22.46 -21.94 39.34
C LEU A 816 -22.15 -23.31 40.00
N ARG A 817 -21.35 -24.14 39.34
CA ARG A 817 -20.91 -25.41 39.94
C ARG A 817 -20.06 -25.19 41.18
N ARG A 818 -19.20 -24.20 41.19
CA ARG A 818 -18.34 -23.84 42.33
C ARG A 818 -19.19 -23.39 43.52
N ASP A 819 -20.25 -22.62 43.28
CA ASP A 819 -21.18 -22.22 44.35
C ASP A 819 -21.92 -23.47 44.97
N LEU A 820 -22.33 -24.44 44.13
CA LEU A 820 -22.86 -25.68 44.66
C LEU A 820 -21.85 -26.49 45.49
N GLU A 821 -20.60 -26.54 45.08
CA GLU A 821 -19.52 -27.18 45.82
C GLU A 821 -19.31 -26.50 47.18
N LEU A 822 -19.29 -25.16 47.21
CA LEU A 822 -19.17 -24.38 48.42
C LEU A 822 -20.35 -24.59 49.36
N MET A 823 -21.60 -24.56 48.85
CA MET A 823 -22.79 -24.86 49.62
C MET A 823 -22.76 -26.28 50.25
N ALA A 824 -22.25 -27.23 49.49
CA ALA A 824 -22.10 -28.59 49.99
C ALA A 824 -21.00 -28.68 51.05
N ALA A 825 -19.90 -27.97 50.92
CA ALA A 825 -18.81 -27.93 51.88
C ALA A 825 -19.23 -27.25 53.20
N GLU A 826 -20.01 -26.19 53.11
CA GLU A 826 -20.57 -25.46 54.25
C GLU A 826 -21.82 -26.12 54.87
N GLY A 827 -22.36 -27.15 54.21
CA GLY A 827 -23.54 -27.88 54.67
C GLY A 827 -24.86 -27.10 54.64
N VAL A 828 -24.95 -26.07 53.75
CA VAL A 828 -26.10 -25.17 53.63
C VAL A 828 -26.93 -25.51 52.40
N ALA A 829 -28.26 -25.35 52.49
CA ALA A 829 -29.17 -25.58 51.37
C ALA A 829 -29.44 -24.30 50.55
N GLU A 830 -29.17 -23.16 51.12
CA GLU A 830 -29.33 -21.85 50.51
C GLU A 830 -28.34 -20.84 51.12
N PHE A 831 -28.06 -19.77 50.40
CA PHE A 831 -27.29 -18.64 50.91
C PHE A 831 -28.04 -17.32 50.69
N GLU A 832 -27.84 -16.33 51.56
CA GLU A 832 -28.47 -15.03 51.49
C GLU A 832 -27.65 -14.11 50.54
N MET A 833 -28.29 -13.58 49.52
CA MET A 833 -27.73 -12.59 48.60
C MET A 833 -27.87 -11.21 49.25
N LEU A 834 -26.76 -10.55 49.62
CA LEU A 834 -26.73 -9.28 50.27
C LEU A 834 -26.61 -8.14 49.29
N GLY A 835 -26.01 -8.38 48.14
CA GLY A 835 -25.87 -7.39 47.06
C GLY A 835 -24.97 -7.83 45.92
N SER A 836 -25.17 -7.24 44.73
CA SER A 836 -24.40 -7.43 43.53
C SER A 836 -24.02 -6.07 42.96
N GLU A 837 -22.73 -5.90 42.54
CA GLU A 837 -22.16 -4.63 42.09
C GLU A 837 -22.38 -3.48 43.11
N VAL A 838 -22.12 -3.79 44.36
CA VAL A 838 -22.35 -2.87 45.46
C VAL A 838 -21.30 -1.80 45.49
N ARG A 839 -21.71 -0.55 45.37
CA ARG A 839 -20.79 0.58 45.53
C ARG A 839 -20.40 0.74 46.99
N VAL A 840 -19.14 0.63 47.29
CA VAL A 840 -18.60 0.88 48.63
C VAL A 840 -17.78 2.18 48.62
N THR A 841 -17.88 2.94 49.69
CA THR A 841 -17.12 4.18 49.89
C THR A 841 -16.49 4.14 51.25
N GLY A 842 -15.25 4.63 51.38
CA GLY A 842 -14.51 4.72 52.63
C GLY A 842 -13.70 5.99 52.69
N GLN A 843 -13.16 6.29 53.87
CA GLN A 843 -12.22 7.36 54.07
C GLN A 843 -10.99 6.82 54.84
N PHE A 844 -9.81 7.07 54.30
CA PHE A 844 -8.55 6.66 54.93
C PHE A 844 -7.57 7.84 54.90
N HIS A 845 -6.99 8.18 56.04
CA HIS A 845 -6.12 9.35 56.24
C HIS A 845 -6.64 10.64 55.60
N GLY A 846 -7.95 10.89 55.67
CA GLY A 846 -8.59 12.08 55.12
C GLY A 846 -8.91 12.03 53.64
N GLN A 847 -8.42 11.00 52.89
CA GLN A 847 -8.73 10.78 51.49
C GLN A 847 -9.95 9.89 51.34
N ARG A 848 -10.82 10.23 50.41
CA ARG A 848 -12.00 9.41 50.07
C ARG A 848 -11.64 8.32 49.08
N PHE A 849 -12.22 7.15 49.26
CA PHE A 849 -12.07 6.03 48.40
C PHE A 849 -13.43 5.49 47.92
N LYS A 850 -13.48 4.94 46.72
CA LYS A 850 -14.64 4.30 46.18
C LYS A 850 -14.24 3.00 45.49
N GLY A 851 -15.13 2.00 45.54
CA GLY A 851 -14.97 0.74 44.82
C GLY A 851 -16.32 0.11 44.57
N PHE A 852 -16.32 -0.94 43.78
CA PHE A 852 -17.47 -1.80 43.55
C PHE A 852 -17.09 -3.19 43.99
N VAL A 853 -18.02 -3.85 44.67
CA VAL A 853 -17.89 -5.25 45.06
C VAL A 853 -18.85 -6.05 44.17
N ASP A 854 -18.31 -7.01 43.42
CA ASP A 854 -19.07 -7.75 42.44
C ASP A 854 -20.26 -8.51 43.07
N ARG A 855 -20.00 -9.11 44.26
CA ARG A 855 -21.04 -9.85 44.98
C ARG A 855 -20.77 -9.84 46.49
N LEU A 856 -21.85 -9.61 47.25
CA LEU A 856 -21.89 -9.79 48.68
C LEU A 856 -22.93 -10.86 49.02
N ASP A 857 -22.54 -11.88 49.75
CA ASP A 857 -23.47 -12.94 50.19
C ASP A 857 -23.14 -13.45 51.58
N SER A 858 -24.02 -14.31 52.13
CA SER A 858 -23.86 -14.88 53.43
C SER A 858 -24.33 -16.35 53.45
N PHE A 859 -23.43 -17.24 53.83
CA PHE A 859 -23.80 -18.65 54.03
C PHE A 859 -24.28 -18.95 55.46
N HIS A 860 -23.85 -18.13 56.43
CA HIS A 860 -24.25 -18.27 57.83
C HIS A 860 -24.60 -16.89 58.44
N PRO A 861 -25.59 -16.78 59.29
CA PRO A 861 -25.96 -15.54 59.95
C PRO A 861 -24.78 -14.88 60.64
N GLY A 862 -24.57 -13.59 60.35
CA GLY A 862 -23.50 -12.80 60.92
C GLY A 862 -22.13 -12.89 60.24
N GLN A 863 -22.05 -13.62 59.11
CA GLN A 863 -20.88 -13.70 58.22
C GLN A 863 -21.22 -13.09 56.89
N VAL A 864 -20.35 -12.28 56.37
CA VAL A 864 -20.46 -11.72 55.00
C VAL A 864 -19.28 -12.15 54.17
N ARG A 865 -19.57 -12.76 53.04
CA ARG A 865 -18.58 -13.12 52.05
C ARG A 865 -18.55 -12.05 51.01
N VAL A 866 -17.32 -11.55 50.67
CA VAL A 866 -17.07 -10.63 49.59
C VAL A 866 -16.49 -11.42 48.43
N VAL A 867 -17.13 -11.38 47.29
CA VAL A 867 -16.71 -12.10 46.07
C VAL A 867 -16.37 -11.09 44.99
N ASP A 868 -15.21 -11.28 44.41
CA ASP A 868 -14.71 -10.50 43.25
C ASP A 868 -14.41 -11.47 42.10
N TYR A 869 -14.96 -11.20 40.93
CA TYR A 869 -14.84 -12.08 39.78
C TYR A 869 -13.66 -11.66 38.91
N LYS A 870 -12.68 -12.54 38.74
CA LYS A 870 -11.53 -12.29 37.86
C LYS A 870 -11.58 -13.20 36.66
N THR A 871 -11.75 -12.62 35.49
CA THR A 871 -11.80 -13.33 34.19
C THR A 871 -10.43 -13.41 33.52
N GLY A 872 -9.48 -12.62 33.99
CA GLY A 872 -8.09 -12.62 33.53
C GLY A 872 -7.21 -13.64 34.24
N ARG A 873 -5.92 -13.60 34.00
CA ARG A 873 -4.94 -14.43 34.71
C ARG A 873 -4.78 -13.86 36.11
N VAL A 874 -5.28 -14.59 37.09
CA VAL A 874 -4.98 -14.30 38.48
C VAL A 874 -3.55 -14.76 38.74
N LEU A 875 -2.77 -13.93 39.42
CA LEU A 875 -1.46 -14.32 39.88
C LEU A 875 -1.65 -15.40 40.95
N ASP A 876 -1.55 -16.64 40.52
CA ASP A 876 -1.63 -17.80 41.41
C ASP A 876 -0.20 -18.23 41.70
N ASP A 877 0.13 -18.27 42.98
CA ASP A 877 1.35 -18.81 43.55
C ASP A 877 2.71 -18.16 43.28
N ASP A 878 3.55 -18.35 44.26
CA ASP A 878 5.00 -18.22 44.43
C ASP A 878 5.93 -18.00 43.22
N GLN A 879 5.47 -18.23 42.02
CA GLN A 879 6.26 -18.09 40.78
C GLN A 879 6.19 -16.72 40.11
N ASN A 880 5.21 -15.89 40.45
CA ASN A 880 4.96 -14.60 39.76
C ASN A 880 5.08 -13.38 40.69
N ILE A 881 5.24 -13.55 41.96
CA ILE A 881 5.53 -12.49 42.93
C ILE A 881 7.03 -12.60 43.23
N ASN A 882 7.81 -11.68 42.66
CA ASN A 882 9.20 -11.51 42.97
C ASN A 882 9.36 -10.36 43.98
N ASP A 883 10.51 -10.24 44.61
CA ASP A 883 10.78 -9.22 45.62
C ASP A 883 10.47 -7.78 45.14
N ASP A 884 10.69 -7.52 43.84
CA ASP A 884 10.40 -6.22 43.21
C ASP A 884 8.88 -5.91 43.12
N ASN A 885 8.05 -6.90 42.85
CA ASN A 885 6.60 -6.75 42.78
C ASN A 885 5.95 -6.71 44.16
N ALA A 886 6.51 -7.46 45.11
CA ALA A 886 6.03 -7.48 46.50
C ALA A 886 6.23 -6.11 47.15
N GLU A 887 7.37 -5.43 46.92
CA GLU A 887 7.64 -4.09 47.46
C GLU A 887 6.71 -3.02 46.86
N ALA A 888 6.40 -3.11 45.56
CA ALA A 888 5.46 -2.22 44.88
C ALA A 888 4.03 -2.39 45.42
N ILE A 889 3.57 -3.60 45.66
CA ILE A 889 2.24 -3.94 46.21
C ILE A 889 2.18 -3.51 47.69
N ALA A 890 3.24 -3.71 48.43
CA ALA A 890 3.36 -3.36 49.85
C ALA A 890 3.30 -1.83 50.12
N ASN A 891 3.76 -1.04 49.17
CA ASN A 891 3.75 0.42 49.28
C ASN A 891 2.40 1.08 48.95
N ILE A 892 1.33 0.33 48.73
CA ILE A 892 -0.02 0.83 48.51
C ILE A 892 -0.84 0.66 49.81
N PRO A 893 -0.88 1.68 50.70
CA PRO A 893 -1.53 1.55 52.01
C PRO A 893 -3.02 1.26 51.92
N TYR A 894 -3.63 1.41 50.76
CA TYR A 894 -5.05 1.25 50.55
C TYR A 894 -5.40 -0.13 49.94
N LEU A 895 -4.54 -0.72 49.12
CA LEU A 895 -4.75 -2.06 48.58
C LEU A 895 -4.84 -3.10 49.69
N ASP A 896 -4.12 -2.93 50.79
CA ASP A 896 -4.22 -3.81 51.95
C ASP A 896 -5.64 -3.91 52.52
N GLY A 897 -6.40 -2.81 52.56
CA GLY A 897 -7.79 -2.82 53.02
C GLY A 897 -8.78 -3.43 52.01
N CYS A 898 -8.55 -3.24 50.74
CA CYS A 898 -9.41 -3.78 49.66
C CYS A 898 -9.07 -5.25 49.32
N ILE A 899 -7.78 -5.59 49.29
CA ILE A 899 -7.35 -6.96 49.00
C ILE A 899 -7.77 -7.92 50.09
N LEU A 900 -7.76 -7.52 51.34
CA LEU A 900 -8.22 -8.32 52.46
C LEU A 900 -9.74 -8.51 52.51
N GLY A 901 -10.51 -7.77 51.68
CA GLY A 901 -11.95 -7.95 51.51
C GLY A 901 -12.35 -8.77 50.29
N MET A 902 -11.40 -9.10 49.42
CA MET A 902 -11.67 -9.77 48.18
C MET A 902 -11.42 -11.27 48.31
N HIS A 903 -12.42 -12.09 47.94
CA HIS A 903 -12.25 -13.49 47.65
C HIS A 903 -12.30 -13.72 46.16
N ASP A 904 -11.25 -14.28 45.62
CA ASP A 904 -11.35 -14.85 44.33
C ASP A 904 -12.03 -16.25 44.40
N LEU A 905 -12.62 -16.67 43.29
CA LEU A 905 -13.27 -17.98 43.17
C LEU A 905 -12.31 -19.19 43.30
N SER A 906 -10.99 -18.94 43.36
CA SER A 906 -9.97 -19.98 43.46
C SER A 906 -9.59 -20.30 44.93
N GLY A 907 -10.04 -19.53 45.90
CA GLY A 907 -9.71 -19.71 47.31
C GLY A 907 -8.24 -19.37 47.66
N SER A 908 -7.55 -18.62 46.78
CA SER A 908 -6.12 -18.35 46.92
C SER A 908 -5.79 -17.13 47.79
N ILE A 909 -6.77 -16.42 48.32
CA ILE A 909 -6.53 -15.23 49.12
C ILE A 909 -5.95 -15.55 50.53
N GLY A 910 -6.14 -16.76 51.02
CA GLY A 910 -5.48 -17.20 52.22
C GLY A 910 -3.96 -17.18 52.18
N ARG A 911 -3.39 -17.20 50.99
CA ARG A 911 -1.95 -17.20 50.80
C ARG A 911 -1.36 -15.78 50.58
N LEU A 912 -2.16 -14.76 50.35
CA LEU A 912 -1.69 -13.37 50.30
C LEU A 912 -1.11 -12.90 51.65
N GLY A 913 -1.59 -13.50 52.75
CA GLY A 913 -1.01 -13.27 54.10
C GLY A 913 0.46 -13.73 54.23
N ASP A 914 0.86 -14.75 53.45
CA ASP A 914 2.21 -15.31 53.49
C ASP A 914 3.21 -14.53 52.62
N VAL A 915 2.70 -13.70 51.72
CA VAL A 915 3.51 -12.87 50.82
C VAL A 915 3.88 -11.49 51.41
N PHE A 916 3.15 -11.05 52.42
CA PHE A 916 3.44 -9.78 53.11
C PHE A 916 4.48 -9.99 54.19
N CYS A 917 5.57 -9.20 54.16
CA CYS A 917 6.49 -9.08 55.28
C CYS A 917 5.77 -8.60 56.54
N GLU A 918 6.34 -8.85 57.77
CA GLU A 918 5.71 -8.52 59.04
C GLU A 918 5.21 -7.07 59.16
N GLU A 919 5.83 -6.11 58.44
CA GLU A 919 5.43 -4.73 58.40
C GLU A 919 4.10 -4.54 57.64
N ASN A 920 3.89 -5.28 56.55
CA ASN A 920 2.66 -5.25 55.73
C ASN A 920 1.51 -5.95 56.42
N LEU A 921 1.76 -7.03 57.13
CA LEU A 921 0.78 -7.67 58.01
C LEU A 921 0.34 -6.70 59.14
N ALA A 922 1.24 -5.91 59.65
CA ALA A 922 0.93 -4.86 60.63
C ALA A 922 0.10 -3.73 60.02
N LEU A 923 0.31 -3.37 58.76
CA LEU A 923 -0.49 -2.39 58.00
C LEU A 923 -1.89 -2.94 57.67
N ALA A 924 -1.98 -4.17 57.28
CA ALA A 924 -3.22 -4.87 57.01
C ALA A 924 -4.07 -5.03 58.29
N ASN A 925 -3.43 -5.41 59.41
CA ASN A 925 -4.10 -5.47 60.69
C ASN A 925 -4.54 -4.08 61.21
N ARG A 926 -3.83 -2.99 60.88
CA ARG A 926 -4.27 -1.62 61.17
C ARG A 926 -5.48 -1.23 60.29
N ALA A 927 -5.49 -1.59 59.02
CA ALA A 927 -6.65 -1.36 58.15
C ALA A 927 -7.89 -2.13 58.65
N ILE A 928 -7.73 -3.40 58.99
CA ILE A 928 -8.79 -4.24 59.62
C ILE A 928 -9.29 -3.63 60.92
N LYS A 929 -8.38 -3.11 61.74
CA LYS A 929 -8.73 -2.42 62.96
C LYS A 929 -9.49 -1.13 62.70
N ALA A 930 -9.11 -0.35 61.73
CA ALA A 930 -9.82 0.87 61.31
C ALA A 930 -11.22 0.57 60.79
N PHE A 931 -11.40 -0.50 60.03
CA PHE A 931 -12.72 -0.99 59.59
C PHE A 931 -13.57 -1.45 60.80
N LYS A 932 -12.96 -2.16 61.75
CA LYS A 932 -13.64 -2.54 63.03
C LYS A 932 -14.02 -1.34 63.88
N ASP A 933 -13.20 -0.33 63.93
CA ASP A 933 -13.42 0.87 64.72
C ASP A 933 -14.48 1.82 64.09
N ALA A 934 -14.72 1.71 62.76
CA ALA A 934 -15.76 2.42 62.04
C ALA A 934 -17.20 1.83 62.22
N GLY A 935 -17.37 0.88 63.14
CA GLY A 935 -18.72 0.34 63.49
C GLY A 935 -19.16 -0.87 62.67
N MET A 936 -18.30 -1.43 61.87
CA MET A 936 -18.58 -2.65 61.08
C MET A 936 -18.08 -3.95 61.73
N ARG A 937 -17.86 -3.93 63.07
CA ARG A 937 -17.14 -4.94 63.82
C ARG A 937 -17.75 -6.36 63.78
N ASP A 938 -19.05 -6.43 63.68
CA ASP A 938 -19.72 -7.70 63.89
C ASP A 938 -20.42 -8.22 62.67
N GLN A 939 -20.35 -7.52 61.55
CA GLN A 939 -21.10 -7.87 60.31
C GLN A 939 -20.23 -8.37 59.17
N ILE A 940 -18.89 -8.11 59.21
CA ILE A 940 -18.00 -8.54 58.13
C ILE A 940 -16.89 -9.43 58.67
N LYS A 941 -16.94 -10.71 58.30
CA LYS A 941 -15.77 -11.62 58.40
C LYS A 941 -15.09 -11.64 57.01
N ILE A 942 -13.85 -11.22 56.99
CA ILE A 942 -13.02 -11.30 55.80
C ILE A 942 -12.47 -12.74 55.75
N TRP A 943 -12.98 -13.49 54.83
CA TRP A 943 -12.72 -14.94 54.68
C TRP A 943 -11.25 -15.26 54.35
N ALA A 944 -10.55 -14.35 53.70
CA ALA A 944 -9.13 -14.42 53.41
C ALA A 944 -8.21 -14.53 54.64
N ALA A 945 -8.66 -14.04 55.81
CA ALA A 945 -7.87 -14.14 57.02
C ALA A 945 -7.97 -15.48 57.75
N GLU A 946 -8.82 -16.40 57.30
CA GLU A 946 -9.02 -17.71 57.95
C GLU A 946 -8.34 -18.86 57.18
N ALA A 947 -7.79 -18.66 55.99
CA ALA A 947 -7.02 -19.64 55.23
C ALA A 947 -5.55 -19.51 55.55
#